data_ebd16d1cd9f9377e5cebede3d7e59401
#
_entry.id   ebd16d1cd9f9377e5cebede3d7e59401
#
_cell.length_a   1.000
_cell.length_b   1.000
_cell.length_c   1.000
_cell.angle_alpha   90.00
_cell.angle_beta   90.00
_cell.angle_gamma   90.00
#
_symmetry.space_group_name_H-M   'P 1'
#
loop_
_entity.id
_entity.type
_entity.pdbx_description
1 polymer ?
#
loop_
_entity_poly.entity_id
_entity_poly.type
_entity_poly.pdbx_seq_one_letter_code
_entity_poly.pdbx_strand_id
1 'polypeptide(L)'
;MCGVPYHAADAYIARLIAKGYKVAICEQTEDPAQAKGLVKRDIIRVVTPGTVIDSACLEEGRSNFCAGVYLDEDYAALCACDISTGKAHATAFSGPERVKQLINELGRFAPAEAVLNETAFFDETLHTFLQEKLNCHLEKLPAARFQMEPSEKLIRRQFGDDALQRLPRDNPAVFLALGALLGYLHETQKTDLSHVDDLEYYRRGQFMELDLTARRNLELTETLRSKEKKGSLLWVLDKTKTAMGGRLMRSWLERPLLSVTEIDRRSAAVSALVEHTMAREELILALQGISDMERLVGRIVYGTAGGRDLVSLRSAMEKLPLVKEQLSVFDKGRLCQLNEELDDLSDLAALIGQTLVDEPPFSVREGELIRQGFDAEVDRLRGILHGGKDVIVRMEAAEKEKTGIRTLKIGYNKVFGYYIEVSNSFKDQVPDTYIRKQTLVNGERYITQELKDLEHDILSASDRVTALEYQIFTQLRLHIAGQAARVQQAAALVAELDALCSLAAVAVKNNYCCPVVDESGVIEIHDGRHPVVEQMRRDSMFVPNDTYMGAKDDRVAIITGPNMAGKSTYMRQVALIVLMAQIGSFVPARAARIGVVDRIFTRIGASDDLSAGQSTFMVEMTEVSEILKSATADSLLILDEIGRGTSTFDGMSIARAVLEYCADPKKLGAKTLFATHYHELTALEGQLPGVRNYNIAVRTRGEDIIFLRKIISGGADRSYGIEVAKLAGLPKQVLTRARHILQELEDEAGKPHAAPVDDTDQVSLEALSESAVIDRLRRAQVDTLSPLEALNLLYELKAKLQ
;
A
#
# COMPACT_ATOMS: atom_id res chain seq x y z
N MET A 1 24.12 7.75 -27.01
CA MET A 1 23.21 6.66 -27.44
C MET A 1 23.96 5.35 -27.27
N CYS A 2 23.43 4.41 -26.47
CA CYS A 2 24.01 3.08 -26.28
C CYS A 2 23.05 2.04 -26.85
N GLY A 3 23.55 1.09 -27.67
CA GLY A 3 22.76 -0.06 -28.07
C GLY A 3 22.90 -1.16 -27.04
N VAL A 4 21.78 -1.70 -26.58
CA VAL A 4 21.73 -2.82 -25.64
C VAL A 4 20.91 -3.96 -26.26
N PRO A 5 21.20 -5.24 -25.95
CA PRO A 5 20.35 -6.34 -26.38
C PRO A 5 18.93 -6.16 -25.85
N TYR A 6 17.93 -6.46 -26.67
CA TYR A 6 16.52 -6.26 -26.31
C TYR A 6 16.15 -6.94 -24.99
N HIS A 7 16.56 -8.18 -24.78
CA HIS A 7 16.29 -8.93 -23.54
C HIS A 7 16.95 -8.38 -22.28
N ALA A 8 17.94 -7.46 -22.40
CA ALA A 8 18.63 -6.86 -21.26
C ALA A 8 18.18 -5.40 -21.02
N ALA A 9 17.39 -4.81 -21.93
CA ALA A 9 17.01 -3.40 -21.89
C ALA A 9 16.30 -3.04 -20.59
N ASP A 10 15.33 -3.82 -20.15
CA ASP A 10 14.50 -3.56 -18.96
C ASP A 10 15.36 -3.50 -17.69
N ALA A 11 16.34 -4.39 -17.53
CA ALA A 11 17.24 -4.39 -16.39
C ALA A 11 18.14 -3.13 -16.34
N TYR A 12 18.58 -2.61 -17.50
CA TYR A 12 19.33 -1.37 -17.56
C TYR A 12 18.44 -0.14 -17.30
N ILE A 13 17.23 -0.13 -17.87
CA ILE A 13 16.24 0.93 -17.63
C ILE A 13 15.94 1.01 -16.13
N ALA A 14 15.62 -0.11 -15.49
CA ALA A 14 15.33 -0.18 -14.04
C ALA A 14 16.46 0.45 -13.19
N ARG A 15 17.72 0.10 -13.48
CA ARG A 15 18.89 0.64 -12.76
C ARG A 15 19.08 2.14 -12.96
N LEU A 16 18.80 2.67 -14.16
CA LEU A 16 18.90 4.08 -14.45
C LEU A 16 17.78 4.88 -13.79
N ILE A 17 16.55 4.37 -13.87
CA ILE A 17 15.37 4.97 -13.23
C ILE A 17 15.55 5.02 -11.72
N ALA A 18 16.02 3.92 -11.07
CA ALA A 18 16.30 3.88 -9.64
C ALA A 18 17.33 4.94 -9.18
N LYS A 19 18.16 5.45 -10.11
CA LYS A 19 19.09 6.57 -9.88
C LYS A 19 18.51 7.94 -10.28
N GLY A 20 17.22 8.02 -10.63
CA GLY A 20 16.54 9.26 -11.01
C GLY A 20 16.81 9.73 -12.46
N TYR A 21 17.43 8.90 -13.32
CA TYR A 21 17.65 9.28 -14.72
C TYR A 21 16.40 9.06 -15.57
N LYS A 22 16.19 9.91 -16.56
CA LYS A 22 15.23 9.72 -17.65
C LYS A 22 15.86 8.92 -18.77
N VAL A 23 15.14 7.93 -19.30
CA VAL A 23 15.64 7.01 -20.34
C VAL A 23 14.78 7.13 -21.58
N ALA A 24 15.32 7.68 -22.67
CA ALA A 24 14.66 7.71 -23.98
C ALA A 24 14.90 6.40 -24.71
N ILE A 25 13.83 5.68 -25.04
CA ILE A 25 13.87 4.47 -25.85
C ILE A 25 13.76 4.87 -27.31
N CYS A 26 14.76 4.49 -28.10
CA CYS A 26 14.84 4.81 -29.51
C CYS A 26 14.83 3.52 -30.33
N GLU A 27 13.84 3.36 -31.19
CA GLU A 27 13.71 2.20 -32.08
C GLU A 27 13.84 2.57 -33.55
N GLN A 28 14.05 1.55 -34.39
CA GLN A 28 14.04 1.68 -35.84
C GLN A 28 12.60 1.78 -36.31
N THR A 29 12.25 2.87 -37.00
CA THR A 29 10.92 3.14 -37.53
C THR A 29 10.78 2.84 -39.01
N GLU A 30 11.85 2.37 -39.65
CA GLU A 30 11.91 2.04 -41.07
C GLU A 30 12.43 0.61 -41.24
N ASP A 31 11.88 -0.13 -42.24
CA ASP A 31 12.33 -1.47 -42.54
C ASP A 31 13.79 -1.44 -43.05
N PRO A 32 14.71 -2.14 -42.40
CA PRO A 32 16.11 -2.18 -42.85
C PRO A 32 16.29 -2.65 -44.30
N ALA A 33 15.38 -3.48 -44.82
CA ALA A 33 15.43 -3.97 -46.21
C ALA A 33 15.06 -2.89 -47.24
N GLN A 34 14.34 -1.85 -46.84
CA GLN A 34 13.89 -0.78 -47.73
C GLN A 34 14.70 0.52 -47.54
N ALA A 35 15.57 0.58 -46.54
CA ALA A 35 16.38 1.75 -46.21
C ALA A 35 17.49 2.02 -47.20
N LYS A 36 17.51 3.20 -47.85
CA LYS A 36 18.59 3.64 -48.73
C LYS A 36 19.70 4.34 -47.92
N GLY A 37 20.28 3.67 -46.94
CA GLY A 37 21.29 4.22 -46.05
C GLY A 37 21.13 3.85 -44.58
N LEU A 38 21.36 4.79 -43.65
CA LEU A 38 21.13 4.57 -42.22
C LEU A 38 19.63 4.50 -41.97
N VAL A 39 19.17 3.38 -41.39
CA VAL A 39 17.76 3.17 -40.98
C VAL A 39 17.30 4.31 -40.05
N LYS A 40 16.13 4.89 -40.38
CA LYS A 40 15.53 5.95 -39.56
C LYS A 40 15.22 5.41 -38.17
N ARG A 41 15.58 6.20 -37.15
CA ARG A 41 15.31 5.91 -35.74
C ARG A 41 14.57 7.05 -35.12
N ASP A 42 13.60 6.76 -34.26
CA ASP A 42 12.84 7.77 -33.53
C ASP A 42 12.71 7.37 -32.06
N ILE A 43 12.54 8.38 -31.20
CA ILE A 43 12.25 8.15 -29.79
C ILE A 43 10.75 7.78 -29.70
N ILE A 44 10.52 6.53 -29.33
CA ILE A 44 9.16 5.99 -29.19
C ILE A 44 8.57 6.22 -27.81
N ARG A 45 9.43 6.41 -26.79
CA ARG A 45 9.03 6.62 -25.41
C ARG A 45 10.17 7.19 -24.57
N VAL A 46 9.82 8.00 -23.56
CA VAL A 46 10.74 8.43 -22.49
C VAL A 46 10.25 7.85 -21.18
N VAL A 47 11.01 6.93 -20.61
CA VAL A 47 10.72 6.36 -19.27
C VAL A 47 11.34 7.27 -18.21
N THR A 48 10.52 7.66 -17.23
CA THR A 48 10.92 8.51 -16.10
C THR A 48 10.51 7.83 -14.80
N PRO A 49 10.99 8.25 -13.62
CA PRO A 49 10.63 7.61 -12.35
C PRO A 49 9.12 7.48 -12.11
N GLY A 50 8.33 8.49 -12.50
CA GLY A 50 6.87 8.50 -12.35
C GLY A 50 6.10 7.82 -13.48
N THR A 51 6.76 7.41 -14.56
CA THR A 51 6.12 6.84 -15.75
C THR A 51 6.52 5.40 -16.05
N VAL A 52 7.02 4.69 -15.07
CA VAL A 52 7.34 3.27 -15.15
C VAL A 52 6.06 2.44 -15.21
N ILE A 53 6.00 1.48 -16.15
CA ILE A 53 4.90 0.50 -16.28
C ILE A 53 5.38 -0.94 -16.19
N ASP A 54 6.70 -1.17 -16.26
CA ASP A 54 7.26 -2.50 -16.15
C ASP A 54 7.17 -3.00 -14.71
N SER A 55 6.55 -4.16 -14.51
CA SER A 55 6.37 -4.79 -13.19
C SER A 55 7.70 -5.12 -12.50
N ALA A 56 8.78 -5.35 -13.26
CA ALA A 56 10.10 -5.58 -12.69
C ALA A 56 10.69 -4.35 -11.96
N CYS A 57 10.18 -3.16 -12.26
CA CYS A 57 10.61 -1.88 -11.68
C CYS A 57 9.65 -1.34 -10.64
N LEU A 58 8.51 -2.00 -10.41
CA LEU A 58 7.42 -1.53 -9.55
C LEU A 58 7.26 -2.44 -8.34
N GLU A 59 6.99 -1.85 -7.18
CA GLU A 59 6.54 -2.60 -5.99
C GLU A 59 5.08 -3.04 -6.18
N GLU A 60 4.78 -4.32 -5.94
CA GLU A 60 3.44 -4.90 -6.17
C GLU A 60 2.35 -4.21 -5.34
N GLY A 61 2.58 -4.03 -4.04
CA GLY A 61 1.61 -3.46 -3.09
C GLY A 61 1.62 -1.93 -3.00
N ARG A 62 2.26 -1.21 -3.95
CA ARG A 62 2.36 0.24 -3.95
C ARG A 62 2.12 0.82 -5.33
N SER A 63 1.37 1.94 -5.38
CA SER A 63 1.19 2.72 -6.59
C SER A 63 2.43 3.56 -6.91
N ASN A 64 2.68 3.83 -8.19
CA ASN A 64 3.79 4.64 -8.66
C ASN A 64 3.26 5.92 -9.29
N PHE A 65 3.15 6.98 -8.49
CA PHE A 65 2.53 8.22 -8.92
C PHE A 65 3.51 9.17 -9.63
N CYS A 66 3.05 9.74 -10.74
CA CYS A 66 3.53 10.98 -11.30
C CYS A 66 2.57 12.10 -10.89
N ALA A 67 3.08 13.17 -10.30
CA ALA A 67 2.26 14.26 -9.78
C ALA A 67 2.35 15.52 -10.66
N GLY A 68 1.24 16.20 -10.85
CA GLY A 68 1.16 17.57 -11.36
C GLY A 68 0.86 18.52 -10.20
N VAL A 69 1.68 19.53 -10.00
CA VAL A 69 1.56 20.47 -8.89
C VAL A 69 1.49 21.88 -9.44
N TYR A 70 0.47 22.61 -9.01
CA TYR A 70 0.32 24.03 -9.27
C TYR A 70 0.20 24.81 -7.97
N LEU A 71 0.92 25.91 -7.86
CA LEU A 71 0.90 26.82 -6.72
C LEU A 71 0.93 28.25 -7.20
N ASP A 72 0.06 29.11 -6.67
CA ASP A 72 0.10 30.56 -6.80
C ASP A 72 -0.23 31.25 -5.46
N GLU A 73 -0.46 32.56 -5.46
CA GLU A 73 -0.72 33.33 -4.24
C GLU A 73 -2.03 32.93 -3.54
N ASP A 74 -3.05 32.47 -4.27
CA ASP A 74 -4.39 32.19 -3.74
C ASP A 74 -4.70 30.70 -3.69
N TYR A 75 -4.17 29.89 -4.61
CA TYR A 75 -4.55 28.53 -4.88
C TYR A 75 -3.37 27.57 -4.90
N ALA A 76 -3.66 26.31 -4.56
CA ALA A 76 -2.77 25.19 -4.82
C ALA A 76 -3.57 24.00 -5.31
N ALA A 77 -2.97 23.15 -6.14
CA ALA A 77 -3.59 21.91 -6.59
C ALA A 77 -2.55 20.79 -6.75
N LEU A 78 -3.01 19.59 -6.49
CA LEU A 78 -2.29 18.33 -6.69
C LEU A 78 -3.12 17.41 -7.56
N CYS A 79 -2.51 16.92 -8.63
CA CYS A 79 -3.04 15.82 -9.42
C CYS A 79 -2.01 14.70 -9.41
N ALA A 80 -2.38 13.48 -9.06
CA ALA A 80 -1.49 12.32 -9.03
C ALA A 80 -2.05 11.23 -9.95
N CYS A 81 -1.22 10.71 -10.86
CA CYS A 81 -1.60 9.68 -11.80
C CYS A 81 -0.63 8.50 -11.70
N ASP A 82 -1.15 7.30 -11.51
CA ASP A 82 -0.41 6.05 -11.68
C ASP A 82 -0.74 5.47 -13.05
N ILE A 83 0.15 5.69 -14.00
CA ILE A 83 -0.04 5.20 -15.38
C ILE A 83 0.00 3.69 -15.51
N SER A 84 0.55 2.97 -14.52
CA SER A 84 0.59 1.51 -14.56
C SER A 84 -0.78 0.88 -14.25
N THR A 85 -1.62 1.57 -13.48
CA THR A 85 -2.97 1.13 -13.09
C THR A 85 -4.09 1.92 -13.76
N GLY A 86 -3.78 3.09 -14.33
CA GLY A 86 -4.74 3.97 -14.98
C GLY A 86 -5.53 4.87 -14.02
N LYS A 87 -5.18 4.95 -12.74
CA LYS A 87 -5.88 5.76 -11.73
C LYS A 87 -5.31 7.17 -11.65
N ALA A 88 -6.18 8.16 -11.68
CA ALA A 88 -5.84 9.56 -11.49
C ALA A 88 -6.65 10.16 -10.33
N HIS A 89 -5.99 10.95 -9.50
CA HIS A 89 -6.58 11.65 -8.38
C HIS A 89 -6.31 13.14 -8.51
N ALA A 90 -7.28 13.96 -8.15
CA ALA A 90 -7.13 15.41 -8.17
C ALA A 90 -7.73 16.05 -6.92
N THR A 91 -7.06 17.06 -6.40
CA THR A 91 -7.56 17.88 -5.28
C THR A 91 -7.01 19.29 -5.39
N ALA A 92 -7.71 20.24 -4.77
CA ALA A 92 -7.34 21.65 -4.79
C ALA A 92 -7.51 22.30 -3.42
N PHE A 93 -6.68 23.28 -3.14
CA PHE A 93 -6.62 23.98 -1.87
C PHE A 93 -6.63 25.50 -2.11
N SER A 94 -7.13 26.25 -1.12
CA SER A 94 -7.15 27.71 -1.12
C SER A 94 -6.87 28.26 0.28
N GLY A 95 -6.52 29.54 0.34
CA GLY A 95 -6.27 30.22 1.60
C GLY A 95 -4.83 30.03 2.15
N PRO A 96 -4.57 30.53 3.38
CA PRO A 96 -3.20 30.66 3.94
C PRO A 96 -2.54 29.31 4.20
N GLU A 97 -3.31 28.24 4.47
CA GLU A 97 -2.78 26.90 4.77
C GLU A 97 -2.59 26.00 3.52
N ARG A 98 -2.80 26.54 2.30
CA ARG A 98 -2.81 25.73 1.06
C ARG A 98 -1.52 24.97 0.81
N VAL A 99 -0.35 25.59 1.09
CA VAL A 99 0.96 24.94 0.91
C VAL A 99 1.13 23.75 1.86
N LYS A 100 0.73 23.91 3.10
CA LYS A 100 0.77 22.84 4.11
C LYS A 100 -0.16 21.69 3.75
N GLN A 101 -1.37 21.99 3.30
CA GLN A 101 -2.33 20.98 2.84
C GLN A 101 -1.78 20.24 1.62
N LEU A 102 -1.18 20.94 0.68
CA LEU A 102 -0.50 20.37 -0.46
C LEU A 102 0.63 19.42 -0.05
N ILE A 103 1.46 19.81 0.92
CA ILE A 103 2.55 18.98 1.46
C ILE A 103 2.00 17.71 2.12
N ASN A 104 0.90 17.79 2.89
CA ASN A 104 0.28 16.63 3.51
C ASN A 104 -0.22 15.63 2.45
N GLU A 105 -0.83 16.11 1.38
CA GLU A 105 -1.30 15.25 0.29
C GLU A 105 -0.14 14.68 -0.54
N LEU A 106 0.89 15.48 -0.83
CA LEU A 106 2.10 14.97 -1.46
C LEU A 106 2.77 13.87 -0.63
N GLY A 107 2.78 14.02 0.70
CA GLY A 107 3.27 12.97 1.60
C GLY A 107 2.40 11.71 1.60
N ARG A 108 1.12 11.81 1.30
CA ARG A 108 0.22 10.67 1.14
C ARG A 108 0.49 9.91 -0.15
N PHE A 109 0.55 10.61 -1.28
CA PHE A 109 0.83 9.99 -2.57
C PHE A 109 2.28 9.54 -2.71
N ALA A 110 3.21 10.25 -2.04
CA ALA A 110 4.65 10.03 -2.15
C ALA A 110 5.10 9.78 -3.61
N PRO A 111 4.85 10.76 -4.51
CA PRO A 111 5.11 10.58 -5.93
C PRO A 111 6.59 10.34 -6.22
N ALA A 112 6.86 9.45 -7.18
CA ALA A 112 8.23 9.21 -7.66
C ALA A 112 8.74 10.37 -8.52
N GLU A 113 7.81 11.11 -9.15
CA GLU A 113 8.10 12.25 -9.99
C GLU A 113 7.01 13.31 -9.87
N ALA A 114 7.39 14.59 -9.90
CA ALA A 114 6.46 15.70 -9.87
C ALA A 114 6.82 16.77 -10.94
N VAL A 115 5.80 17.18 -11.69
CA VAL A 115 5.89 18.31 -12.62
C VAL A 115 5.28 19.55 -11.96
N LEU A 116 6.03 20.64 -11.93
CA LEU A 116 5.70 21.84 -11.16
C LEU A 116 5.68 23.07 -12.04
N ASN A 117 4.80 24.03 -11.71
CA ASN A 117 4.92 25.39 -12.22
C ASN A 117 6.08 26.13 -11.53
N GLU A 118 6.43 27.29 -12.02
CA GLU A 118 7.59 28.05 -11.55
C GLU A 118 7.51 28.42 -10.07
N THR A 119 6.35 28.86 -9.59
CA THR A 119 6.11 29.22 -8.18
C THR A 119 6.29 28.02 -7.27
N ALA A 120 5.69 26.87 -7.60
CA ALA A 120 5.82 25.63 -6.82
C ALA A 120 7.27 25.09 -6.83
N PHE A 121 8.00 25.25 -7.93
CA PHE A 121 9.39 24.79 -8.04
C PHE A 121 10.34 25.59 -7.16
N PHE A 122 10.11 26.90 -7.02
CA PHE A 122 10.97 27.79 -6.21
C PHE A 122 10.47 27.99 -4.78
N ASP A 123 9.33 27.42 -4.39
CA ASP A 123 8.92 27.39 -2.98
C ASP A 123 9.87 26.48 -2.20
N GLU A 124 10.65 27.07 -1.31
CA GLU A 124 11.72 26.38 -0.57
C GLU A 124 11.19 25.22 0.28
N THR A 125 10.03 25.41 0.91
CA THR A 125 9.40 24.40 1.78
C THR A 125 8.96 23.19 0.96
N LEU A 126 8.26 23.44 -0.14
CA LEU A 126 7.76 22.40 -1.04
C LEU A 126 8.91 21.66 -1.73
N HIS A 127 9.91 22.39 -2.21
CA HIS A 127 11.08 21.85 -2.89
C HIS A 127 11.88 20.92 -1.97
N THR A 128 12.22 21.39 -0.77
CA THR A 128 12.94 20.61 0.26
C THR A 128 12.15 19.35 0.64
N PHE A 129 10.83 19.48 0.82
CA PHE A 129 9.99 18.34 1.16
C PHE A 129 10.00 17.27 0.06
N LEU A 130 9.80 17.67 -1.19
CA LEU A 130 9.76 16.73 -2.32
C LEU A 130 11.12 16.06 -2.55
N GLN A 131 12.22 16.80 -2.52
CA GLN A 131 13.54 16.24 -2.77
C GLN A 131 14.09 15.45 -1.58
N GLU A 132 14.12 16.04 -0.38
CA GLU A 132 14.83 15.44 0.75
C GLU A 132 14.00 14.42 1.54
N LYS A 133 12.69 14.65 1.68
CA LYS A 133 11.83 13.75 2.46
C LYS A 133 11.22 12.65 1.60
N LEU A 134 10.82 12.95 0.35
CA LEU A 134 10.19 11.98 -0.55
C LEU A 134 11.14 11.38 -1.59
N ASN A 135 12.33 11.96 -1.79
CA ASN A 135 13.25 11.59 -2.88
C ASN A 135 12.57 11.62 -4.26
N CYS A 136 11.68 12.61 -4.47
CA CYS A 136 10.88 12.78 -5.67
C CYS A 136 11.72 13.47 -6.76
N HIS A 137 11.61 12.99 -7.99
CA HIS A 137 12.22 13.66 -9.14
C HIS A 137 11.38 14.88 -9.54
N LEU A 138 12.00 16.05 -9.61
CA LEU A 138 11.31 17.31 -9.90
C LEU A 138 11.57 17.78 -11.33
N GLU A 139 10.50 18.15 -12.03
CA GLU A 139 10.54 18.74 -13.36
C GLU A 139 9.82 20.08 -13.38
N LYS A 140 10.56 21.16 -13.68
CA LYS A 140 9.95 22.48 -13.88
C LYS A 140 9.42 22.60 -15.30
N LEU A 141 8.09 22.78 -15.44
CA LEU A 141 7.47 23.01 -16.72
C LEU A 141 7.35 24.53 -17.03
N PRO A 142 7.45 24.92 -18.31
CA PRO A 142 7.27 26.31 -18.70
C PRO A 142 5.82 26.77 -18.48
N ALA A 143 5.63 28.07 -18.19
CA ALA A 143 4.32 28.67 -17.92
C ALA A 143 3.26 28.44 -19.02
N ALA A 144 3.69 28.23 -20.25
CA ALA A 144 2.81 27.89 -21.37
C ALA A 144 2.06 26.57 -21.19
N ARG A 145 2.50 25.70 -20.28
CA ARG A 145 1.82 24.43 -19.95
C ARG A 145 0.68 24.60 -18.96
N PHE A 146 0.62 25.70 -18.25
CA PHE A 146 -0.37 26.02 -17.23
C PHE A 146 -1.34 27.09 -17.75
N GLN A 147 -2.08 26.74 -18.80
CA GLN A 147 -3.10 27.59 -19.40
C GLN A 147 -4.46 26.90 -19.38
N MET A 148 -5.53 27.65 -19.08
CA MET A 148 -6.88 27.09 -18.89
C MET A 148 -7.41 26.38 -20.13
N GLU A 149 -7.46 27.07 -21.28
CA GLU A 149 -8.06 26.52 -22.50
C GLU A 149 -7.38 25.24 -23.02
N PRO A 150 -6.03 25.16 -23.10
CA PRO A 150 -5.34 23.92 -23.44
C PRO A 150 -5.57 22.80 -22.42
N SER A 151 -5.58 23.15 -21.12
CA SER A 151 -5.83 22.20 -20.04
C SER A 151 -7.22 21.59 -20.11
N GLU A 152 -8.27 22.42 -20.29
CA GLU A 152 -9.64 21.92 -20.44
C GLU A 152 -9.80 21.02 -21.69
N LYS A 153 -9.12 21.33 -22.79
CA LYS A 153 -9.13 20.49 -23.99
C LYS A 153 -8.49 19.12 -23.74
N LEU A 154 -7.37 19.08 -23.02
CA LEU A 154 -6.68 17.83 -22.67
C LEU A 154 -7.52 16.99 -21.71
N ILE A 155 -8.09 17.60 -20.66
CA ILE A 155 -8.94 16.93 -19.66
C ILE A 155 -10.19 16.35 -20.35
N ARG A 156 -10.86 17.14 -21.19
CA ARG A 156 -12.02 16.69 -21.95
C ARG A 156 -11.69 15.52 -22.87
N ARG A 157 -10.57 15.58 -23.56
CA ARG A 157 -10.12 14.51 -24.45
C ARG A 157 -9.85 13.23 -23.68
N GLN A 158 -9.29 13.33 -22.48
CA GLN A 158 -8.88 12.18 -21.68
C GLN A 158 -10.03 11.55 -20.89
N PHE A 159 -10.82 12.36 -20.18
CA PHE A 159 -11.82 11.90 -19.21
C PHE A 159 -13.27 12.21 -19.61
N GLY A 160 -13.47 12.89 -20.73
CA GLY A 160 -14.80 13.31 -21.19
C GLY A 160 -15.34 14.57 -20.50
N ASP A 161 -16.56 14.99 -20.93
CA ASP A 161 -17.22 16.20 -20.43
C ASP A 161 -17.72 16.05 -18.98
N ASP A 162 -18.15 14.85 -18.58
CA ASP A 162 -18.66 14.59 -17.22
C ASP A 162 -17.59 14.77 -16.16
N ALA A 163 -16.37 14.33 -16.42
CA ALA A 163 -15.23 14.54 -15.53
C ALA A 163 -14.87 16.01 -15.42
N LEU A 164 -14.88 16.73 -16.54
CA LEU A 164 -14.62 18.17 -16.59
C LEU A 164 -15.66 18.97 -15.77
N GLN A 165 -16.94 18.57 -15.77
CA GLN A 165 -17.99 19.22 -14.99
C GLN A 165 -17.88 18.98 -13.49
N ARG A 166 -17.30 17.83 -13.06
CA ARG A 166 -17.08 17.49 -11.65
C ARG A 166 -15.96 18.30 -11.01
N LEU A 167 -15.03 18.86 -11.80
CA LEU A 167 -13.94 19.68 -11.27
C LEU A 167 -14.46 21.06 -10.83
N PRO A 168 -13.91 21.64 -9.72
CA PRO A 168 -14.37 22.90 -9.16
C PRO A 168 -13.99 24.09 -10.06
N ARG A 169 -14.95 24.84 -10.51
CA ARG A 169 -14.72 26.02 -11.33
C ARG A 169 -14.24 27.23 -10.54
N ASP A 170 -14.47 27.24 -9.25
CA ASP A 170 -14.02 28.24 -8.28
C ASP A 170 -12.54 28.13 -7.92
N ASN A 171 -11.91 27.01 -8.25
CA ASN A 171 -10.47 26.84 -8.07
C ASN A 171 -9.82 26.37 -9.40
N PRO A 172 -9.26 27.28 -10.20
CA PRO A 172 -8.69 26.96 -11.51
C PRO A 172 -7.41 26.14 -11.42
N ALA A 173 -6.73 26.14 -10.29
CA ALA A 173 -5.44 25.46 -10.10
C ALA A 173 -5.51 23.96 -10.43
N VAL A 174 -6.65 23.30 -10.17
CA VAL A 174 -6.82 21.88 -10.49
C VAL A 174 -6.78 21.60 -11.98
N PHE A 175 -7.36 22.48 -12.79
CA PHE A 175 -7.32 22.35 -14.25
C PHE A 175 -5.90 22.53 -14.78
N LEU A 176 -5.18 23.50 -14.20
CA LEU A 176 -3.81 23.81 -14.61
C LEU A 176 -2.84 22.68 -14.22
N ALA A 177 -2.95 22.14 -13.00
CA ALA A 177 -2.14 21.02 -12.54
C ALA A 177 -2.42 19.74 -13.35
N LEU A 178 -3.69 19.39 -13.56
CA LEU A 178 -4.10 18.20 -14.31
C LEU A 178 -3.74 18.31 -15.79
N GLY A 179 -4.00 19.48 -16.42
CA GLY A 179 -3.66 19.71 -17.82
C GLY A 179 -2.15 19.64 -18.08
N ALA A 180 -1.34 20.21 -17.16
CA ALA A 180 0.12 20.14 -17.25
C ALA A 180 0.64 18.70 -17.10
N LEU A 181 0.07 17.93 -16.13
CA LEU A 181 0.40 16.52 -15.93
C LEU A 181 0.06 15.70 -17.18
N LEU A 182 -1.16 15.81 -17.70
CA LEU A 182 -1.58 15.09 -18.92
C LEU A 182 -0.70 15.44 -20.11
N GLY A 183 -0.40 16.73 -20.30
CA GLY A 183 0.52 17.19 -21.36
C GLY A 183 1.91 16.55 -21.24
N TYR A 184 2.43 16.46 -20.04
CA TYR A 184 3.71 15.82 -19.76
C TYR A 184 3.68 14.31 -20.02
N LEU A 185 2.62 13.63 -19.57
CA LEU A 185 2.44 12.20 -19.81
C LEU A 185 2.31 11.88 -21.30
N HIS A 186 1.53 12.65 -22.07
CA HIS A 186 1.43 12.48 -23.54
C HIS A 186 2.78 12.69 -24.26
N GLU A 187 3.57 13.68 -23.85
CA GLU A 187 4.89 13.93 -24.45
C GLU A 187 5.89 12.81 -24.16
N THR A 188 5.91 12.31 -22.93
CA THR A 188 6.87 11.30 -22.52
C THR A 188 6.50 9.92 -23.03
N GLN A 189 5.21 9.58 -23.01
CA GLN A 189 4.77 8.25 -23.40
C GLN A 189 4.58 8.08 -24.91
N LYS A 190 4.18 9.14 -25.63
CA LYS A 190 3.95 9.13 -27.10
C LYS A 190 3.00 8.03 -27.58
N THR A 191 2.26 7.43 -26.71
CA THR A 191 1.30 6.35 -26.94
C THR A 191 -0.08 6.77 -26.41
N ASP A 192 -1.09 5.96 -26.71
CA ASP A 192 -2.43 6.15 -26.18
C ASP A 192 -2.44 5.93 -24.66
N LEU A 193 -3.11 6.82 -23.94
CA LEU A 193 -3.35 6.77 -22.49
C LEU A 193 -4.81 6.41 -22.18
N SER A 194 -5.51 5.76 -23.10
CA SER A 194 -6.96 5.49 -22.97
C SER A 194 -7.34 4.67 -21.75
N HIS A 195 -6.39 3.92 -21.16
CA HIS A 195 -6.61 3.21 -19.91
C HIS A 195 -6.57 4.11 -18.67
N VAL A 196 -6.14 5.38 -18.80
CA VAL A 196 -6.21 6.38 -17.72
C VAL A 196 -7.57 7.08 -17.89
N ASP A 197 -8.63 6.42 -17.47
CA ASP A 197 -10.01 6.88 -17.63
C ASP A 197 -10.73 7.15 -16.30
N ASP A 198 -10.18 6.72 -15.19
CA ASP A 198 -10.70 6.93 -13.85
C ASP A 198 -10.06 8.16 -13.19
N LEU A 199 -10.81 9.28 -13.13
CA LEU A 199 -10.44 10.50 -12.44
C LEU A 199 -11.28 10.70 -11.18
N GLU A 200 -10.69 10.51 -10.01
CA GLU A 200 -11.28 10.83 -8.74
C GLU A 200 -10.92 12.27 -8.31
N TYR A 201 -11.90 13.18 -8.39
CA TYR A 201 -11.78 14.47 -7.71
C TYR A 201 -12.37 14.39 -6.31
N TYR A 202 -11.59 14.70 -5.29
CA TYR A 202 -12.04 14.71 -3.90
C TYR A 202 -11.77 16.06 -3.23
N ARG A 203 -12.66 16.41 -2.29
CA ARG A 203 -12.58 17.63 -1.50
C ARG A 203 -12.16 17.29 -0.07
N ARG A 204 -11.65 18.30 0.61
CA ARG A 204 -11.41 18.25 2.04
C ARG A 204 -12.72 17.90 2.80
N GLY A 205 -12.63 17.09 3.85
CA GLY A 205 -13.80 16.67 4.63
C GLY A 205 -14.59 15.50 4.09
N GLN A 206 -14.14 14.85 2.99
CA GLN A 206 -14.71 13.56 2.55
C GLN A 206 -14.09 12.37 3.29
N PHE A 207 -12.84 12.53 3.74
CA PHE A 207 -12.09 11.52 4.48
C PHE A 207 -11.51 12.12 5.74
N MET A 208 -11.22 11.26 6.73
CA MET A 208 -10.46 11.65 7.92
C MET A 208 -9.11 12.24 7.51
N GLU A 209 -8.81 13.43 8.02
CA GLU A 209 -7.53 14.05 7.75
C GLU A 209 -6.46 13.49 8.69
N LEU A 210 -5.42 12.93 8.10
CA LEU A 210 -4.22 12.44 8.78
C LEU A 210 -3.03 13.21 8.23
N ASP A 211 -2.40 14.02 9.07
CA ASP A 211 -1.16 14.70 8.69
C ASP A 211 0.03 13.70 8.63
N LEU A 212 1.14 14.15 8.09
CA LEU A 212 2.35 13.34 7.97
C LEU A 212 2.85 12.84 9.33
N THR A 213 2.73 13.68 10.36
CA THR A 213 3.16 13.37 11.72
C THR A 213 2.30 12.27 12.32
N ALA A 214 0.98 12.34 12.17
CA ALA A 214 0.07 11.30 12.63
C ALA A 214 0.31 9.96 11.91
N ARG A 215 0.41 9.96 10.58
CA ARG A 215 0.70 8.74 9.80
C ARG A 215 1.98 8.06 10.26
N ARG A 216 3.03 8.86 10.45
CA ARG A 216 4.36 8.40 10.89
C ARG A 216 4.32 7.90 12.34
N ASN A 217 3.75 8.67 13.28
CA ASN A 217 3.73 8.34 14.70
C ASN A 217 2.84 7.12 15.00
N LEU A 218 1.78 6.91 14.23
CA LEU A 218 0.91 5.74 14.32
C LEU A 218 1.44 4.53 13.54
N GLU A 219 2.55 4.70 12.80
CA GLU A 219 3.17 3.64 12.00
C GLU A 219 2.14 2.91 11.11
N LEU A 220 1.38 3.67 10.34
CA LEU A 220 0.25 3.12 9.58
C LEU A 220 0.70 2.16 8.48
N THR A 221 1.68 2.54 7.66
CA THR A 221 2.12 1.76 6.50
C THR A 221 3.53 1.22 6.60
N GLU A 222 4.37 1.86 7.42
CA GLU A 222 5.76 1.48 7.66
C GLU A 222 6.20 1.88 9.07
N THR A 223 7.25 1.24 9.59
CA THR A 223 7.79 1.54 10.92
C THR A 223 8.67 2.80 10.89
N LEU A 224 8.73 3.53 12.02
CA LEU A 224 9.51 4.76 12.16
C LEU A 224 11.00 4.58 11.91
N ARG A 225 11.59 3.49 12.41
CA ARG A 225 13.03 3.27 12.40
C ARG A 225 13.54 2.58 11.15
N SER A 226 12.96 1.42 10.81
CA SER A 226 13.46 0.56 9.73
C SER A 226 12.79 0.83 8.39
N LYS A 227 11.70 1.65 8.36
CA LYS A 227 10.93 1.90 7.14
C LYS A 227 10.39 0.61 6.48
N GLU A 228 10.13 -0.40 7.31
CA GLU A 228 9.59 -1.68 6.87
C GLU A 228 8.08 -1.77 7.09
N LYS A 229 7.41 -2.53 6.23
CA LYS A 229 5.99 -2.87 6.40
C LYS A 229 5.76 -3.69 7.68
N LYS A 230 6.67 -4.63 8.00
CA LYS A 230 6.55 -5.47 9.20
C LYS A 230 6.64 -4.64 10.47
N GLY A 231 5.63 -4.71 11.31
CA GLY A 231 5.50 -3.89 12.53
C GLY A 231 4.63 -2.65 12.36
N SER A 232 4.05 -2.41 11.17
CA SER A 232 3.05 -1.36 10.92
C SER A 232 1.61 -1.88 11.06
N LEU A 233 0.62 -0.98 11.07
CA LEU A 233 -0.79 -1.38 11.03
C LEU A 233 -1.13 -2.10 9.72
N LEU A 234 -0.60 -1.63 8.59
CA LEU A 234 -0.76 -2.29 7.29
C LEU A 234 -0.28 -3.75 7.33
N TRP A 235 0.83 -4.05 8.00
CA TRP A 235 1.30 -5.42 8.14
C TRP A 235 0.31 -6.32 8.88
N VAL A 236 -0.41 -5.80 9.86
CA VAL A 236 -1.44 -6.56 10.59
C VAL A 236 -2.63 -6.85 9.70
N LEU A 237 -3.16 -5.82 9.02
CA LEU A 237 -4.43 -5.86 8.30
C LEU A 237 -4.31 -6.42 6.88
N ASP A 238 -3.18 -6.22 6.22
CA ASP A 238 -2.99 -6.67 4.83
C ASP A 238 -2.58 -8.15 4.78
N LYS A 239 -3.58 -8.98 4.52
CA LYS A 239 -3.46 -10.41 4.20
C LYS A 239 -4.05 -10.70 2.83
N THR A 240 -4.18 -9.69 2.01
CA THR A 240 -4.66 -9.77 0.63
C THR A 240 -3.87 -10.79 -0.19
N LYS A 241 -4.50 -11.32 -1.22
CA LYS A 241 -3.92 -12.32 -2.13
C LYS A 241 -3.52 -11.74 -3.46
N THR A 242 -4.02 -10.55 -3.77
CA THR A 242 -3.75 -9.84 -5.02
C THR A 242 -2.98 -8.54 -4.75
N ALA A 243 -2.13 -8.13 -5.69
CA ALA A 243 -1.43 -6.86 -5.61
C ALA A 243 -2.41 -5.66 -5.60
N MET A 244 -3.51 -5.79 -6.35
CA MET A 244 -4.60 -4.80 -6.42
C MET A 244 -5.27 -4.61 -5.06
N GLY A 245 -5.62 -5.70 -4.37
CA GLY A 245 -6.16 -5.67 -3.01
C GLY A 245 -5.20 -5.04 -2.01
N GLY A 246 -3.89 -5.33 -2.11
CA GLY A 246 -2.86 -4.73 -1.26
C GLY A 246 -2.74 -3.21 -1.45
N ARG A 247 -2.81 -2.71 -2.69
CA ARG A 247 -2.84 -1.26 -2.99
C ARG A 247 -4.10 -0.61 -2.42
N LEU A 248 -5.25 -1.26 -2.56
CA LEU A 248 -6.51 -0.75 -2.03
C LEU A 248 -6.52 -0.72 -0.49
N MET A 249 -6.02 -1.76 0.17
CA MET A 249 -5.89 -1.81 1.63
C MET A 249 -5.02 -0.66 2.15
N ARG A 250 -3.90 -0.38 1.49
CA ARG A 250 -3.05 0.79 1.82
C ARG A 250 -3.84 2.09 1.65
N SER A 251 -4.54 2.26 0.54
CA SER A 251 -5.37 3.44 0.28
C SER A 251 -6.46 3.64 1.34
N TRP A 252 -7.12 2.57 1.80
CA TRP A 252 -8.12 2.66 2.86
C TRP A 252 -7.53 3.12 4.19
N LEU A 253 -6.34 2.65 4.55
CA LEU A 253 -5.64 3.10 5.76
C LEU A 253 -5.22 4.57 5.69
N GLU A 254 -4.84 5.04 4.51
CA GLU A 254 -4.42 6.43 4.30
C GLU A 254 -5.59 7.41 4.15
N ARG A 255 -6.82 6.90 3.92
CA ARG A 255 -8.06 7.66 3.69
C ARG A 255 -9.24 7.05 4.47
N PRO A 256 -9.25 7.06 5.82
CA PRO A 256 -10.39 6.56 6.58
C PRO A 256 -11.65 7.37 6.28
N LEU A 257 -12.80 6.72 6.33
CA LEU A 257 -14.08 7.31 5.96
C LEU A 257 -14.63 8.21 7.08
N LEU A 258 -15.41 9.23 6.69
CA LEU A 258 -16.22 10.04 7.60
C LEU A 258 -17.72 9.68 7.50
N SER A 259 -18.15 9.10 6.39
CA SER A 259 -19.55 8.69 6.19
C SER A 259 -19.86 7.42 6.99
N VAL A 260 -20.71 7.52 8.00
CA VAL A 260 -21.21 6.38 8.78
C VAL A 260 -21.81 5.31 7.86
N THR A 261 -22.60 5.72 6.85
CA THR A 261 -23.23 4.81 5.89
C THR A 261 -22.19 3.96 5.14
N GLU A 262 -21.09 4.57 4.66
CA GLU A 262 -20.06 3.83 3.94
C GLU A 262 -19.21 2.95 4.89
N ILE A 263 -19.00 3.40 6.12
CA ILE A 263 -18.34 2.59 7.16
C ILE A 263 -19.19 1.37 7.47
N ASP A 264 -20.48 1.54 7.71
CA ASP A 264 -21.42 0.45 7.99
C ASP A 264 -21.53 -0.52 6.81
N ARG A 265 -21.53 -0.01 5.58
CA ARG A 265 -21.56 -0.83 4.37
C ARG A 265 -20.33 -1.77 4.29
N ARG A 266 -19.12 -1.27 4.64
CA ARG A 266 -17.91 -2.10 4.69
C ARG A 266 -17.92 -3.07 5.86
N SER A 267 -18.24 -2.59 7.07
CA SER A 267 -18.26 -3.42 8.27
C SER A 267 -19.30 -4.53 8.18
N ALA A 268 -20.46 -4.28 7.56
CA ALA A 268 -21.48 -5.29 7.29
C ALA A 268 -20.99 -6.37 6.32
N ALA A 269 -20.23 -5.98 5.27
CA ALA A 269 -19.61 -6.94 4.36
C ALA A 269 -18.55 -7.80 5.08
N VAL A 270 -17.73 -7.18 5.93
CA VAL A 270 -16.77 -7.92 6.78
C VAL A 270 -17.50 -8.87 7.73
N SER A 271 -18.61 -8.44 8.37
CA SER A 271 -19.44 -9.28 9.23
C SER A 271 -19.96 -10.51 8.48
N ALA A 272 -20.52 -10.31 7.29
CA ALA A 272 -21.03 -11.42 6.48
C ALA A 272 -19.92 -12.43 6.15
N LEU A 273 -18.72 -11.96 5.81
CA LEU A 273 -17.55 -12.82 5.56
C LEU A 273 -17.05 -13.54 6.85
N VAL A 274 -17.17 -12.91 8.01
CA VAL A 274 -16.82 -13.53 9.30
C VAL A 274 -17.80 -14.66 9.63
N GLU A 275 -19.10 -14.45 9.42
CA GLU A 275 -20.16 -15.41 9.69
C GLU A 275 -20.13 -16.60 8.72
N HIS A 276 -19.86 -16.36 7.43
CA HIS A 276 -19.80 -17.40 6.39
C HIS A 276 -18.38 -17.91 6.16
N THR A 277 -17.83 -18.61 7.15
CA THR A 277 -16.42 -19.04 7.16
C THR A 277 -16.04 -19.85 5.92
N MET A 278 -16.87 -20.79 5.47
CA MET A 278 -16.56 -21.62 4.30
C MET A 278 -16.45 -20.77 3.03
N ALA A 279 -17.44 -19.91 2.77
CA ALA A 279 -17.43 -19.03 1.61
C ALA A 279 -16.23 -18.07 1.63
N ARG A 280 -15.86 -17.54 2.80
CA ARG A 280 -14.67 -16.70 2.95
C ARG A 280 -13.38 -17.44 2.57
N GLU A 281 -13.16 -18.64 3.10
CA GLU A 281 -11.94 -19.42 2.81
C GLU A 281 -11.88 -19.81 1.32
N GLU A 282 -12.99 -20.20 0.71
CA GLU A 282 -13.05 -20.50 -0.73
C GLU A 282 -12.81 -19.24 -1.59
N LEU A 283 -13.34 -18.08 -1.19
CA LEU A 283 -13.04 -16.81 -1.84
C LEU A 283 -11.54 -16.48 -1.76
N ILE A 284 -10.92 -16.65 -0.58
CA ILE A 284 -9.47 -16.42 -0.40
C ILE A 284 -8.66 -17.35 -1.31
N LEU A 285 -9.07 -18.60 -1.46
CA LEU A 285 -8.43 -19.57 -2.36
C LEU A 285 -8.63 -19.18 -3.83
N ALA A 286 -9.83 -18.76 -4.23
CA ALA A 286 -10.12 -18.32 -5.59
C ALA A 286 -9.32 -17.06 -5.96
N LEU A 287 -9.16 -16.13 -5.03
CA LEU A 287 -8.36 -14.92 -5.22
C LEU A 287 -6.85 -15.22 -5.32
N GLN A 288 -6.39 -16.33 -4.74
CA GLN A 288 -4.98 -16.69 -4.79
C GLN A 288 -4.54 -17.02 -6.22
N GLY A 289 -3.54 -16.30 -6.69
CA GLY A 289 -2.99 -16.43 -8.04
C GLY A 289 -3.80 -15.71 -9.13
N ILE A 290 -4.72 -14.80 -8.76
CA ILE A 290 -5.20 -13.75 -9.68
C ILE A 290 -4.05 -12.76 -9.86
N SER A 291 -3.55 -12.67 -11.09
CA SER A 291 -2.50 -11.74 -11.48
C SER A 291 -2.98 -10.28 -11.39
N ASP A 292 -2.03 -9.36 -11.38
CA ASP A 292 -2.32 -7.91 -11.35
C ASP A 292 -2.97 -7.44 -12.66
N MET A 293 -4.28 -7.58 -12.74
CA MET A 293 -5.07 -7.24 -13.93
C MET A 293 -4.98 -5.75 -14.27
N GLU A 294 -4.90 -4.86 -13.26
CA GLU A 294 -4.75 -3.42 -13.49
C GLU A 294 -3.46 -3.13 -14.28
N ARG A 295 -2.32 -3.65 -13.83
CA ARG A 295 -1.03 -3.43 -14.49
C ARG A 295 -0.89 -4.18 -15.81
N LEU A 296 -1.49 -5.36 -15.92
CA LEU A 296 -1.52 -6.09 -17.18
C LEU A 296 -2.27 -5.32 -18.28
N VAL A 297 -3.43 -4.78 -17.97
CA VAL A 297 -4.21 -3.96 -18.92
C VAL A 297 -3.43 -2.71 -19.31
N GLY A 298 -2.80 -2.01 -18.37
CA GLY A 298 -1.92 -0.89 -18.68
C GLY A 298 -0.88 -1.26 -19.75
N ARG A 299 -0.15 -2.36 -19.57
CA ARG A 299 0.85 -2.84 -20.54
C ARG A 299 0.24 -3.24 -21.89
N ILE A 300 -0.97 -3.80 -21.90
CA ILE A 300 -1.69 -4.17 -23.12
C ILE A 300 -2.04 -2.94 -23.94
N VAL A 301 -2.59 -1.89 -23.30
CA VAL A 301 -2.94 -0.63 -23.96
C VAL A 301 -1.69 0.09 -24.47
N TYR A 302 -0.61 0.09 -23.68
CA TYR A 302 0.68 0.63 -24.10
C TYR A 302 1.32 -0.12 -25.25
N GLY A 303 0.87 -1.33 -25.54
CA GLY A 303 1.44 -2.16 -26.61
C GLY A 303 2.76 -2.86 -26.25
N THR A 304 3.14 -2.85 -24.95
CA THR A 304 4.37 -3.51 -24.45
C THR A 304 4.13 -4.93 -23.97
N ALA A 305 2.86 -5.31 -23.75
CA ALA A 305 2.49 -6.65 -23.32
C ALA A 305 2.90 -7.73 -24.35
N GLY A 306 3.51 -8.80 -23.86
CA GLY A 306 3.86 -9.99 -24.62
C GLY A 306 2.81 -11.11 -24.53
N GLY A 307 3.08 -12.25 -25.16
CA GLY A 307 2.19 -13.42 -25.11
C GLY A 307 1.95 -13.93 -23.70
N ARG A 308 2.98 -13.95 -22.87
CA ARG A 308 2.89 -14.37 -21.46
C ARG A 308 1.99 -13.47 -20.62
N ASP A 309 1.95 -12.16 -20.92
CA ASP A 309 1.09 -11.22 -20.21
C ASP A 309 -0.38 -11.47 -20.49
N LEU A 310 -0.72 -11.74 -21.78
CA LEU A 310 -2.07 -12.12 -22.16
C LEU A 310 -2.50 -13.46 -21.56
N VAL A 311 -1.61 -14.45 -21.51
CA VAL A 311 -1.89 -15.74 -20.85
C VAL A 311 -2.06 -15.55 -19.34
N SER A 312 -1.27 -14.69 -18.68
CA SER A 312 -1.46 -14.34 -17.26
C SER A 312 -2.80 -13.67 -17.03
N LEU A 313 -3.21 -12.74 -17.91
CA LEU A 313 -4.51 -12.11 -17.85
C LEU A 313 -5.65 -13.12 -18.04
N ARG A 314 -5.54 -14.03 -19.03
CA ARG A 314 -6.50 -15.13 -19.22
C ARG A 314 -6.64 -15.97 -17.96
N SER A 315 -5.53 -16.41 -17.37
CA SER A 315 -5.53 -17.22 -16.15
C SER A 315 -6.17 -16.51 -14.95
N ALA A 316 -6.06 -15.19 -14.87
CA ALA A 316 -6.77 -14.39 -13.89
C ALA A 316 -8.28 -14.36 -14.17
N MET A 317 -8.69 -14.13 -15.41
CA MET A 317 -10.10 -14.10 -15.83
C MET A 317 -10.78 -15.48 -15.63
N GLU A 318 -10.11 -16.58 -15.91
CA GLU A 318 -10.63 -17.94 -15.74
C GLU A 318 -11.00 -18.27 -14.28
N LYS A 319 -10.53 -17.46 -13.30
CA LYS A 319 -10.88 -17.59 -11.88
C LYS A 319 -12.12 -16.79 -11.48
N LEU A 320 -12.51 -15.78 -12.26
CA LEU A 320 -13.63 -14.90 -11.92
C LEU A 320 -14.97 -15.64 -11.79
N PRO A 321 -15.29 -16.64 -12.62
CA PRO A 321 -16.50 -17.45 -12.44
C PRO A 321 -16.56 -18.16 -11.07
N LEU A 322 -15.42 -18.66 -10.56
CA LEU A 322 -15.34 -19.27 -9.22
C LEU A 322 -15.57 -18.23 -8.12
N VAL A 323 -15.04 -17.02 -8.29
CA VAL A 323 -15.30 -15.91 -7.35
C VAL A 323 -16.78 -15.59 -7.31
N LYS A 324 -17.44 -15.49 -8.48
CA LYS A 324 -18.89 -15.23 -8.57
C LYS A 324 -19.73 -16.36 -7.94
N GLU A 325 -19.33 -17.59 -8.15
CA GLU A 325 -20.00 -18.75 -7.53
C GLU A 325 -19.99 -18.65 -6.00
N GLN A 326 -18.86 -18.31 -5.40
CA GLN A 326 -18.77 -18.15 -3.96
C GLN A 326 -19.47 -16.89 -3.44
N LEU A 327 -19.51 -15.81 -4.22
CA LEU A 327 -20.26 -14.60 -3.89
C LEU A 327 -21.77 -14.83 -3.94
N SER A 328 -22.28 -15.80 -4.71
CA SER A 328 -23.71 -16.11 -4.82
C SER A 328 -24.36 -16.58 -3.51
N VAL A 329 -23.56 -16.94 -2.50
CA VAL A 329 -24.01 -17.26 -1.15
C VAL A 329 -24.60 -16.04 -0.43
N PHE A 330 -24.18 -14.82 -0.82
CA PHE A 330 -24.60 -13.57 -0.19
C PHE A 330 -25.76 -12.95 -0.95
N ASP A 331 -26.94 -12.88 -0.32
CA ASP A 331 -28.20 -12.44 -0.92
C ASP A 331 -28.48 -10.93 -0.77
N LYS A 332 -27.64 -10.21 -0.03
CA LYS A 332 -27.81 -8.78 0.28
C LYS A 332 -26.50 -8.06 0.59
N GLY A 333 -26.56 -6.75 0.61
CA GLY A 333 -25.43 -5.89 1.00
C GLY A 333 -24.36 -5.77 -0.09
N ARG A 334 -23.16 -5.34 0.31
CA ARG A 334 -22.10 -5.04 -0.66
C ARG A 334 -21.61 -6.29 -1.40
N LEU A 335 -21.54 -7.44 -0.74
CA LEU A 335 -21.08 -8.67 -1.37
C LEU A 335 -22.02 -9.15 -2.48
N CYS A 336 -23.35 -8.99 -2.31
CA CYS A 336 -24.32 -9.25 -3.37
C CYS A 336 -24.12 -8.29 -4.56
N GLN A 337 -23.94 -7.00 -4.28
CA GLN A 337 -23.66 -6.01 -5.32
C GLN A 337 -22.37 -6.29 -6.07
N LEU A 338 -21.29 -6.71 -5.35
CA LEU A 338 -20.04 -7.15 -5.99
C LEU A 338 -20.28 -8.30 -6.96
N ASN A 339 -21.13 -9.26 -6.61
CA ASN A 339 -21.48 -10.38 -7.47
C ASN A 339 -22.24 -9.94 -8.73
N GLU A 340 -23.17 -9.00 -8.59
CA GLU A 340 -23.97 -8.46 -9.70
C GLU A 340 -23.12 -7.61 -10.66
N GLU A 341 -22.24 -6.78 -10.11
CA GLU A 341 -21.38 -5.84 -10.86
C GLU A 341 -20.18 -6.53 -11.52
N LEU A 342 -19.71 -7.67 -10.99
CA LEU A 342 -18.51 -8.36 -11.47
C LEU A 342 -18.77 -9.02 -12.82
N ASP A 343 -18.14 -8.51 -13.87
CA ASP A 343 -18.05 -9.15 -15.17
C ASP A 343 -17.01 -10.30 -15.08
N ASP A 344 -17.40 -11.50 -15.50
CA ASP A 344 -16.52 -12.67 -15.44
C ASP A 344 -15.50 -12.74 -16.58
N LEU A 345 -15.64 -11.85 -17.58
CA LEU A 345 -14.73 -11.73 -18.74
C LEU A 345 -14.46 -13.05 -19.48
N SER A 346 -15.41 -14.00 -19.41
CA SER A 346 -15.26 -15.34 -19.98
C SER A 346 -15.08 -15.31 -21.50
N ASP A 347 -15.69 -14.33 -22.18
CA ASP A 347 -15.54 -14.09 -23.61
C ASP A 347 -14.08 -13.74 -23.98
N LEU A 348 -13.44 -12.86 -23.22
CA LEU A 348 -12.06 -12.44 -23.41
C LEU A 348 -11.08 -13.58 -23.07
N ALA A 349 -11.32 -14.29 -21.98
CA ALA A 349 -10.54 -15.45 -21.60
C ALA A 349 -10.56 -16.54 -22.68
N ALA A 350 -11.76 -16.85 -23.21
CA ALA A 350 -11.94 -17.80 -24.29
C ALA A 350 -11.23 -17.36 -25.58
N LEU A 351 -11.32 -16.09 -25.96
CA LEU A 351 -10.64 -15.54 -27.14
C LEU A 351 -9.11 -15.68 -27.02
N ILE A 352 -8.53 -15.30 -25.88
CA ILE A 352 -7.08 -15.45 -25.65
C ILE A 352 -6.69 -16.93 -25.71
N GLY A 353 -7.46 -17.83 -25.05
CA GLY A 353 -7.19 -19.27 -25.01
C GLY A 353 -7.32 -19.96 -26.36
N GLN A 354 -8.21 -19.52 -27.23
CA GLN A 354 -8.33 -20.03 -28.62
C GLN A 354 -7.19 -19.54 -29.49
N THR A 355 -6.69 -18.32 -29.25
CA THR A 355 -5.69 -17.70 -30.13
C THR A 355 -4.26 -18.09 -29.77
N LEU A 356 -3.91 -18.05 -28.45
CA LEU A 356 -2.53 -18.23 -27.97
C LEU A 356 -2.29 -19.66 -27.46
N VAL A 357 -1.04 -20.09 -27.56
CA VAL A 357 -0.55 -21.29 -26.86
C VAL A 357 -0.48 -21.06 -25.36
N ASP A 358 -0.50 -22.12 -24.55
CA ASP A 358 -0.49 -21.99 -23.08
C ASP A 358 0.86 -21.52 -22.53
N GLU A 359 1.97 -21.85 -23.21
CA GLU A 359 3.34 -21.43 -22.88
C GLU A 359 3.96 -20.64 -24.04
N PRO A 360 3.62 -19.33 -24.17
CA PRO A 360 4.16 -18.52 -25.26
C PRO A 360 5.67 -18.30 -25.10
N PRO A 361 6.41 -18.15 -26.21
CA PRO A 361 7.81 -17.78 -26.18
C PRO A 361 8.05 -16.44 -25.49
N PHE A 362 9.30 -16.16 -25.13
CA PHE A 362 9.64 -14.90 -24.45
C PHE A 362 9.39 -13.69 -25.35
N SER A 363 9.74 -13.77 -26.60
CA SER A 363 9.53 -12.71 -27.59
C SER A 363 8.44 -13.10 -28.58
N VAL A 364 7.50 -12.18 -28.82
CA VAL A 364 6.44 -12.35 -29.84
C VAL A 364 6.98 -12.44 -31.27
N ARG A 365 8.27 -12.18 -31.48
CA ARG A 365 8.96 -12.29 -32.79
C ARG A 365 9.71 -13.61 -32.99
N GLU A 366 9.65 -14.52 -32.02
CA GLU A 366 10.29 -15.85 -32.15
C GLU A 366 9.45 -16.86 -32.93
N GLY A 367 8.14 -16.57 -33.10
CA GLY A 367 7.18 -17.49 -33.67
C GLY A 367 6.62 -18.48 -32.64
N GLU A 368 5.81 -19.44 -33.09
CA GLU A 368 5.16 -20.46 -32.26
C GLU A 368 4.23 -19.88 -31.18
N LEU A 369 3.66 -18.71 -31.44
CA LEU A 369 2.82 -17.96 -30.50
C LEU A 369 1.34 -18.35 -30.63
N ILE A 370 0.87 -18.64 -31.84
CA ILE A 370 -0.55 -18.87 -32.15
C ILE A 370 -0.86 -20.36 -31.98
N ARG A 371 -2.01 -20.67 -31.39
CA ARG A 371 -2.48 -22.04 -31.18
C ARG A 371 -2.77 -22.73 -32.52
N GLN A 372 -2.41 -24.00 -32.63
CA GLN A 372 -2.76 -24.80 -33.77
C GLN A 372 -4.27 -24.91 -33.96
N GLY A 373 -4.76 -24.76 -35.18
CA GLY A 373 -6.18 -24.78 -35.53
C GLY A 373 -6.86 -23.42 -35.45
N PHE A 374 -6.16 -22.34 -35.01
CA PHE A 374 -6.73 -20.98 -34.99
C PHE A 374 -6.75 -20.33 -36.37
N ASP A 375 -5.64 -20.42 -37.12
CA ASP A 375 -5.52 -19.83 -38.46
C ASP A 375 -4.98 -20.87 -39.47
N ALA A 376 -5.76 -21.11 -40.54
CA ALA A 376 -5.42 -22.13 -41.54
C ALA A 376 -4.11 -21.82 -42.28
N GLU A 377 -3.78 -20.53 -42.52
CA GLU A 377 -2.53 -20.18 -43.21
C GLU A 377 -1.31 -20.33 -42.32
N VAL A 378 -1.42 -20.03 -41.03
CA VAL A 378 -0.35 -20.31 -40.04
C VAL A 378 -0.08 -21.81 -39.98
N ASP A 379 -1.13 -22.63 -39.90
CA ASP A 379 -0.99 -24.09 -39.84
C ASP A 379 -0.39 -24.64 -41.11
N ARG A 380 -0.79 -24.12 -42.28
CA ARG A 380 -0.25 -24.49 -43.59
C ARG A 380 1.26 -24.18 -43.69
N LEU A 381 1.65 -22.96 -43.28
CA LEU A 381 3.04 -22.53 -43.30
C LEU A 381 3.89 -23.34 -42.31
N ARG A 382 3.39 -23.63 -41.12
CA ARG A 382 4.06 -24.53 -40.16
C ARG A 382 4.21 -25.95 -40.70
N GLY A 383 3.19 -26.44 -41.44
CA GLY A 383 3.25 -27.72 -42.14
C GLY A 383 4.39 -27.79 -43.15
N ILE A 384 4.64 -26.70 -43.90
CA ILE A 384 5.81 -26.61 -44.82
C ILE A 384 7.11 -26.63 -44.03
N LEU A 385 7.23 -25.92 -42.91
CA LEU A 385 8.43 -25.89 -42.08
C LEU A 385 8.76 -27.25 -41.46
N HIS A 386 7.78 -27.95 -40.91
CA HIS A 386 7.95 -29.29 -40.35
C HIS A 386 8.20 -30.33 -41.46
N GLY A 387 7.38 -30.27 -42.54
CA GLY A 387 7.56 -31.13 -43.70
C GLY A 387 8.91 -30.90 -44.41
N GLY A 388 9.39 -29.67 -44.43
CA GLY A 388 10.71 -29.30 -44.96
C GLY A 388 11.87 -30.02 -44.27
N LYS A 389 11.82 -30.17 -42.93
CA LYS A 389 12.82 -30.95 -42.17
C LYS A 389 12.82 -32.42 -42.56
N ASP A 390 11.65 -33.02 -42.75
CA ASP A 390 11.51 -34.41 -43.16
C ASP A 390 11.96 -34.62 -44.64
N VAL A 391 11.74 -33.59 -45.47
CA VAL A 391 12.24 -33.59 -46.87
C VAL A 391 13.77 -33.54 -46.89
N ILE A 392 14.39 -32.72 -46.03
CA ILE A 392 15.85 -32.64 -45.89
C ILE A 392 16.44 -34.01 -45.47
N VAL A 393 15.82 -34.68 -44.50
CA VAL A 393 16.26 -36.00 -44.03
C VAL A 393 16.13 -37.04 -45.16
N ARG A 394 15.03 -37.00 -45.91
CA ARG A 394 14.81 -37.88 -47.09
C ARG A 394 15.78 -37.55 -48.21
N MET A 395 16.03 -36.26 -48.48
CA MET A 395 17.02 -35.81 -49.46
C MET A 395 18.44 -36.25 -49.05
N GLU A 396 18.80 -36.17 -47.78
CA GLU A 396 20.08 -36.67 -47.28
C GLU A 396 20.21 -38.16 -47.51
N ALA A 397 19.17 -38.96 -47.27
CA ALA A 397 19.16 -40.40 -47.53
C ALA A 397 19.26 -40.72 -49.03
N ALA A 398 18.47 -40.00 -49.82
CA ALA A 398 18.49 -40.18 -51.29
C ALA A 398 19.85 -39.80 -51.91
N GLU A 399 20.46 -38.70 -51.49
CA GLU A 399 21.78 -38.29 -51.97
C GLU A 399 22.92 -39.25 -51.50
N LYS A 400 22.81 -39.86 -50.31
CA LYS A 400 23.71 -40.94 -49.86
C LYS A 400 23.59 -42.13 -50.71
N GLU A 401 22.39 -42.54 -51.10
CA GLU A 401 22.15 -43.67 -51.98
C GLU A 401 22.67 -43.42 -53.45
N LYS A 402 22.34 -42.21 -53.95
CA LYS A 402 22.73 -41.82 -55.34
C LYS A 402 24.24 -41.66 -55.52
N THR A 403 24.91 -41.09 -54.50
CA THR A 403 26.35 -40.82 -54.56
C THR A 403 27.21 -41.95 -54.00
N GLY A 404 26.66 -42.84 -53.18
CA GLY A 404 27.42 -43.88 -52.48
C GLY A 404 28.21 -43.36 -51.28
N ILE A 405 28.12 -42.06 -50.97
CA ILE A 405 28.90 -41.40 -49.95
C ILE A 405 28.19 -41.53 -48.61
N ARG A 406 28.52 -42.50 -47.77
CA ARG A 406 27.87 -42.81 -46.50
C ARG A 406 28.05 -41.72 -45.45
N THR A 407 29.12 -40.90 -45.53
CA THR A 407 29.43 -39.80 -44.59
C THR A 407 28.80 -38.49 -44.99
N LEU A 408 28.05 -38.42 -46.11
CA LEU A 408 27.35 -37.23 -46.55
C LEU A 408 26.32 -36.79 -45.46
N LYS A 409 26.32 -35.51 -45.13
CA LYS A 409 25.34 -34.90 -44.23
C LYS A 409 24.84 -33.61 -44.82
N ILE A 410 23.54 -33.33 -44.63
CA ILE A 410 22.97 -32.01 -44.93
C ILE A 410 22.95 -31.23 -43.62
N GLY A 411 23.62 -30.08 -43.59
CA GLY A 411 23.71 -29.18 -42.46
C GLY A 411 23.21 -27.78 -42.81
N TYR A 412 22.96 -26.95 -41.79
CA TYR A 412 22.57 -25.55 -41.93
C TYR A 412 23.59 -24.62 -41.25
N ASN A 413 23.89 -23.51 -41.91
CA ASN A 413 24.75 -22.45 -41.38
C ASN A 413 24.11 -21.10 -41.69
N LYS A 414 24.03 -20.19 -40.64
CA LYS A 414 23.39 -18.86 -40.76
C LYS A 414 23.98 -17.98 -41.89
N VAL A 415 25.26 -18.22 -42.29
CA VAL A 415 25.94 -17.42 -43.31
C VAL A 415 25.78 -18.00 -44.72
N PHE A 416 25.76 -19.34 -44.84
CA PHE A 416 25.77 -20.04 -46.12
C PHE A 416 24.49 -20.78 -46.44
N GLY A 417 23.52 -20.82 -45.51
CA GLY A 417 22.31 -21.60 -45.66
C GLY A 417 22.48 -23.10 -45.48
N TYR A 418 21.61 -23.90 -46.13
CA TYR A 418 21.74 -25.33 -46.16
C TYR A 418 22.89 -25.76 -47.07
N TYR A 419 23.64 -26.77 -46.66
CA TYR A 419 24.78 -27.34 -47.42
C TYR A 419 24.88 -28.83 -47.24
N ILE A 420 25.46 -29.47 -48.23
CA ILE A 420 25.85 -30.87 -48.19
C ILE A 420 27.32 -30.93 -47.80
N GLU A 421 27.66 -31.58 -46.70
CA GLU A 421 29.05 -31.77 -46.24
C GLU A 421 29.53 -33.14 -46.61
N VAL A 422 30.67 -33.21 -47.33
CA VAL A 422 31.35 -34.40 -47.76
C VAL A 422 32.76 -34.39 -47.20
N SER A 423 33.17 -35.49 -46.56
CA SER A 423 34.52 -35.67 -46.06
C SER A 423 35.52 -35.77 -47.18
N ASN A 424 36.78 -35.31 -46.95
CA ASN A 424 37.84 -35.31 -47.94
C ASN A 424 38.12 -36.71 -48.59
N SER A 425 37.84 -37.81 -47.88
CA SER A 425 38.00 -39.20 -48.36
C SER A 425 37.07 -39.56 -49.51
N PHE A 426 36.02 -38.81 -49.77
CA PHE A 426 35.00 -39.08 -50.78
C PHE A 426 34.87 -37.94 -51.81
N LYS A 427 35.83 -37.02 -51.86
CA LYS A 427 35.80 -35.83 -52.70
C LYS A 427 35.70 -36.18 -54.21
N ASP A 428 36.34 -37.25 -54.65
CA ASP A 428 36.36 -37.67 -56.03
C ASP A 428 35.07 -38.40 -56.48
N GLN A 429 34.16 -38.68 -55.55
CA GLN A 429 32.83 -39.28 -55.78
C GLN A 429 31.70 -38.23 -55.82
N VAL A 430 32.03 -36.96 -55.68
CA VAL A 430 31.04 -35.91 -55.72
C VAL A 430 30.60 -35.66 -57.17
N PRO A 431 29.29 -35.64 -57.45
CA PRO A 431 28.76 -35.37 -58.78
C PRO A 431 29.10 -33.96 -59.27
N ASP A 432 29.30 -33.78 -60.59
CA ASP A 432 29.54 -32.47 -61.22
C ASP A 432 28.39 -31.45 -61.00
N THR A 433 27.23 -31.97 -60.68
CA THR A 433 26.05 -31.10 -60.34
C THR A 433 26.12 -30.39 -58.98
N TYR A 434 27.11 -30.79 -58.16
CA TYR A 434 27.29 -30.13 -56.86
C TYR A 434 28.17 -28.88 -57.02
N ILE A 435 27.65 -27.75 -56.54
CA ILE A 435 28.36 -26.47 -56.55
C ILE A 435 29.10 -26.31 -55.19
N ARG A 436 30.46 -26.28 -55.27
CA ARG A 436 31.28 -26.08 -54.06
C ARG A 436 31.13 -24.69 -53.49
N LYS A 437 30.84 -24.59 -52.19
CA LYS A 437 30.69 -23.33 -51.45
C LYS A 437 31.82 -23.04 -50.48
N GLN A 438 32.34 -24.07 -49.80
CA GLN A 438 33.38 -23.89 -48.79
C GLN A 438 34.26 -25.13 -48.66
N THR A 439 35.56 -24.91 -48.49
CA THR A 439 36.53 -25.95 -48.16
C THR A 439 36.86 -25.87 -46.68
N LEU A 440 36.75 -27.01 -45.98
CA LEU A 440 37.10 -27.17 -44.57
C LEU A 440 38.35 -28.04 -44.45
N VAL A 441 38.94 -28.09 -43.24
CA VAL A 441 40.11 -28.94 -42.96
C VAL A 441 39.83 -30.44 -43.23
N ASN A 442 38.61 -30.88 -42.85
CA ASN A 442 38.21 -32.31 -42.90
C ASN A 442 37.16 -32.63 -43.96
N GLY A 443 36.75 -31.70 -44.81
CA GLY A 443 35.69 -31.89 -45.80
C GLY A 443 35.45 -30.69 -46.69
N GLU A 444 34.52 -30.80 -47.60
CA GLU A 444 34.03 -29.72 -48.45
C GLU A 444 32.50 -29.59 -48.30
N ARG A 445 32.02 -28.39 -48.47
CA ARG A 445 30.59 -28.06 -48.43
C ARG A 445 30.10 -27.70 -49.83
N TYR A 446 29.03 -28.33 -50.24
CA TYR A 446 28.40 -28.18 -51.54
C TYR A 446 26.93 -27.73 -51.38
N ILE A 447 26.38 -27.23 -52.48
CA ILE A 447 24.95 -26.98 -52.65
C ILE A 447 24.47 -27.59 -53.96
N THR A 448 23.19 -27.99 -53.98
CA THR A 448 22.49 -28.40 -55.24
C THR A 448 21.37 -27.39 -55.49
N GLN A 449 20.87 -27.34 -56.72
CA GLN A 449 19.73 -26.46 -57.07
C GLN A 449 18.49 -26.87 -56.28
N GLU A 450 18.21 -28.15 -56.11
CA GLU A 450 17.09 -28.69 -55.36
C GLU A 450 17.14 -28.29 -53.88
N LEU A 451 18.34 -28.34 -53.26
CA LEU A 451 18.53 -27.90 -51.87
C LEU A 451 18.35 -26.41 -51.71
N LYS A 452 18.75 -25.61 -52.71
CA LYS A 452 18.57 -24.15 -52.70
C LYS A 452 17.12 -23.74 -52.87
N ASP A 453 16.37 -24.43 -53.72
CA ASP A 453 14.95 -24.19 -53.92
C ASP A 453 14.17 -24.54 -52.65
N LEU A 454 14.46 -25.68 -52.00
CA LEU A 454 13.88 -26.07 -50.72
C LEU A 454 14.24 -25.08 -49.59
N GLU A 455 15.48 -24.60 -49.57
CA GLU A 455 15.92 -23.57 -48.63
C GLU A 455 15.09 -22.29 -48.78
N HIS A 456 14.89 -21.80 -49.98
CA HIS A 456 14.09 -20.64 -50.28
C HIS A 456 12.65 -20.79 -49.80
N ASP A 457 12.05 -21.95 -50.03
CA ASP A 457 10.68 -22.25 -49.57
C ASP A 457 10.58 -22.28 -48.02
N ILE A 458 11.54 -22.93 -47.36
CA ILE A 458 11.60 -23.01 -45.90
C ILE A 458 11.79 -21.60 -45.26
N LEU A 459 12.77 -20.84 -45.76
CA LEU A 459 13.06 -19.50 -45.20
C LEU A 459 11.91 -18.52 -45.45
N SER A 460 11.34 -18.54 -46.66
CA SER A 460 10.19 -17.70 -46.99
C SER A 460 8.97 -18.06 -46.14
N ALA A 461 8.74 -19.36 -45.89
CA ALA A 461 7.66 -19.80 -45.01
C ALA A 461 7.91 -19.41 -43.55
N SER A 462 9.17 -19.49 -43.09
CA SER A 462 9.55 -19.06 -41.72
C SER A 462 9.27 -17.58 -41.48
N ASP A 463 9.72 -16.71 -42.39
CA ASP A 463 9.52 -15.25 -42.25
C ASP A 463 8.02 -14.91 -42.35
N ARG A 464 7.28 -15.58 -43.26
CA ARG A 464 5.85 -15.34 -43.41
C ARG A 464 5.04 -15.80 -42.21
N VAL A 465 5.33 -16.97 -41.62
CA VAL A 465 4.61 -17.47 -40.46
C VAL A 465 4.85 -16.55 -39.24
N THR A 466 6.09 -16.12 -39.01
CA THR A 466 6.44 -15.24 -37.93
C THR A 466 5.75 -13.86 -38.07
N ALA A 467 5.71 -13.31 -39.29
CA ALA A 467 5.01 -12.03 -39.57
C ALA A 467 3.51 -12.16 -39.37
N LEU A 468 2.90 -13.28 -39.84
CA LEU A 468 1.46 -13.51 -39.70
C LEU A 468 1.08 -13.72 -38.22
N GLU A 469 1.83 -14.52 -37.48
CA GLU A 469 1.62 -14.72 -36.06
C GLU A 469 1.74 -13.41 -35.26
N TYR A 470 2.69 -12.56 -35.59
CA TYR A 470 2.83 -11.23 -35.01
C TYR A 470 1.64 -10.33 -35.35
N GLN A 471 1.12 -10.40 -36.55
CA GLN A 471 -0.07 -9.65 -36.97
C GLN A 471 -1.32 -10.10 -36.17
N ILE A 472 -1.56 -11.42 -36.10
CA ILE A 472 -2.67 -11.99 -35.33
C ILE A 472 -2.57 -11.58 -33.84
N PHE A 473 -1.39 -11.71 -33.25
CA PHE A 473 -1.14 -11.28 -31.89
C PHE A 473 -1.42 -9.79 -31.67
N THR A 474 -1.00 -8.95 -32.62
CA THR A 474 -1.24 -7.49 -32.52
C THR A 474 -2.72 -7.16 -32.59
N GLN A 475 -3.49 -7.86 -33.45
CA GLN A 475 -4.95 -7.70 -33.53
C GLN A 475 -5.62 -8.15 -32.23
N LEU A 476 -5.23 -9.29 -31.66
CA LEU A 476 -5.72 -9.76 -30.37
C LEU A 476 -5.43 -8.72 -29.27
N ARG A 477 -4.20 -8.24 -29.18
CA ARG A 477 -3.81 -7.22 -28.17
C ARG A 477 -4.62 -5.94 -28.30
N LEU A 478 -4.84 -5.44 -29.52
CA LEU A 478 -5.67 -4.26 -29.77
C LEU A 478 -7.13 -4.49 -29.41
N HIS A 479 -7.66 -5.69 -29.69
CA HIS A 479 -9.01 -6.05 -29.28
C HIS A 479 -9.17 -6.02 -27.76
N ILE A 480 -8.25 -6.64 -27.02
CA ILE A 480 -8.25 -6.62 -25.53
C ILE A 480 -8.05 -5.19 -25.00
N ALA A 481 -7.19 -4.39 -25.64
CA ALA A 481 -7.01 -2.98 -25.29
C ALA A 481 -8.33 -2.18 -25.42
N GLY A 482 -9.15 -2.47 -26.44
CA GLY A 482 -10.49 -1.87 -26.61
C GLY A 482 -11.50 -2.29 -25.52
N GLN A 483 -11.19 -3.31 -24.71
CA GLN A 483 -12.02 -3.78 -23.61
C GLN A 483 -11.41 -3.41 -22.22
N ALA A 484 -10.43 -2.50 -22.19
CA ALA A 484 -9.67 -2.15 -20.99
C ALA A 484 -10.58 -1.74 -19.82
N ALA A 485 -11.61 -0.93 -20.05
CA ALA A 485 -12.54 -0.48 -19.02
C ALA A 485 -13.27 -1.64 -18.30
N ARG A 486 -13.70 -2.68 -19.03
CA ARG A 486 -14.31 -3.88 -18.43
C ARG A 486 -13.34 -4.60 -17.49
N VAL A 487 -12.09 -4.76 -17.94
CA VAL A 487 -11.06 -5.45 -17.17
C VAL A 487 -10.67 -4.64 -15.94
N GLN A 488 -10.55 -3.30 -16.05
CA GLN A 488 -10.26 -2.42 -14.93
C GLN A 488 -11.40 -2.42 -13.89
N GLN A 489 -12.66 -2.40 -14.33
CA GLN A 489 -13.80 -2.53 -13.42
C GLN A 489 -13.79 -3.86 -12.67
N ALA A 490 -13.59 -4.98 -13.35
CA ALA A 490 -13.47 -6.28 -12.71
C ALA A 490 -12.28 -6.33 -11.73
N ALA A 491 -11.15 -5.75 -12.09
CA ALA A 491 -9.97 -5.65 -11.24
C ALA A 491 -10.24 -4.82 -9.97
N ALA A 492 -10.97 -3.72 -10.06
CA ALA A 492 -11.35 -2.89 -8.91
C ALA A 492 -12.28 -3.65 -7.95
N LEU A 493 -13.27 -4.39 -8.48
CA LEU A 493 -14.19 -5.20 -7.66
C LEU A 493 -13.45 -6.37 -6.99
N VAL A 494 -12.53 -7.02 -7.69
CA VAL A 494 -11.64 -8.06 -7.10
C VAL A 494 -10.77 -7.48 -6.00
N ALA A 495 -10.21 -6.29 -6.19
CA ALA A 495 -9.40 -5.62 -5.17
C ALA A 495 -10.21 -5.30 -3.91
N GLU A 496 -11.46 -4.82 -4.06
CA GLU A 496 -12.38 -4.56 -2.95
C GLU A 496 -12.72 -5.85 -2.20
N LEU A 497 -13.07 -6.90 -2.91
CA LEU A 497 -13.36 -8.21 -2.32
C LEU A 497 -12.17 -8.77 -1.54
N ASP A 498 -10.98 -8.70 -2.12
CA ASP A 498 -9.74 -9.18 -1.49
C ASP A 498 -9.41 -8.39 -0.21
N ALA A 499 -9.59 -7.08 -0.23
CA ALA A 499 -9.43 -6.23 0.95
C ALA A 499 -10.45 -6.60 2.06
N LEU A 500 -11.73 -6.81 1.70
CA LEU A 500 -12.77 -7.23 2.65
C LEU A 500 -12.49 -8.63 3.22
N CYS A 501 -12.07 -9.59 2.39
CA CYS A 501 -11.64 -10.92 2.83
C CYS A 501 -10.44 -10.84 3.77
N SER A 502 -9.48 -9.97 3.50
CA SER A 502 -8.33 -9.73 4.37
C SER A 502 -8.74 -9.22 5.74
N LEU A 503 -9.62 -8.21 5.82
CA LEU A 503 -10.15 -7.70 7.08
C LEU A 503 -10.90 -8.77 7.86
N ALA A 504 -11.75 -9.56 7.21
CA ALA A 504 -12.50 -10.64 7.83
C ALA A 504 -11.57 -11.76 8.36
N ALA A 505 -10.57 -12.17 7.59
CA ALA A 505 -9.59 -13.18 8.01
C ALA A 505 -8.78 -12.70 9.23
N VAL A 506 -8.38 -11.44 9.25
CA VAL A 506 -7.66 -10.82 10.37
C VAL A 506 -8.56 -10.73 11.61
N ALA A 507 -9.84 -10.36 11.44
CA ALA A 507 -10.81 -10.28 12.52
C ALA A 507 -11.01 -11.62 13.23
N VAL A 508 -11.22 -12.68 12.46
CA VAL A 508 -11.38 -14.05 13.00
C VAL A 508 -10.11 -14.53 13.68
N LYS A 509 -8.97 -14.39 13.01
CA LYS A 509 -7.68 -14.87 13.53
C LYS A 509 -7.30 -14.22 14.85
N ASN A 510 -7.60 -12.93 15.02
CA ASN A 510 -7.15 -12.13 16.15
C ASN A 510 -8.26 -11.85 17.16
N ASN A 511 -9.44 -12.44 16.96
CA ASN A 511 -10.61 -12.25 17.82
C ASN A 511 -10.94 -10.75 18.00
N TYR A 512 -11.18 -10.07 16.87
CA TYR A 512 -11.62 -8.67 16.82
C TYR A 512 -13.15 -8.60 16.81
N CYS A 513 -13.73 -7.53 17.38
CA CYS A 513 -15.17 -7.29 17.38
C CYS A 513 -15.58 -6.28 16.32
N CYS A 514 -16.83 -6.37 15.86
CA CYS A 514 -17.47 -5.35 15.03
C CYS A 514 -17.74 -4.11 15.88
N PRO A 515 -17.16 -2.93 15.56
CA PRO A 515 -17.49 -1.70 16.29
C PRO A 515 -18.84 -1.16 15.82
N VAL A 516 -19.56 -0.47 16.71
CA VAL A 516 -20.67 0.41 16.34
C VAL A 516 -20.09 1.79 16.03
N VAL A 517 -20.30 2.29 14.82
CA VAL A 517 -19.84 3.63 14.42
C VAL A 517 -21.04 4.56 14.27
N ASP A 518 -20.99 5.74 14.86
CA ASP A 518 -22.08 6.71 14.83
C ASP A 518 -21.59 8.17 14.91
N GLU A 519 -22.51 9.12 14.89
CA GLU A 519 -22.23 10.56 15.01
C GLU A 519 -22.33 11.07 16.47
N SER A 520 -22.34 10.20 17.48
CA SER A 520 -22.50 10.58 18.89
C SER A 520 -21.35 11.40 19.46
N GLY A 521 -20.19 11.35 18.82
CA GLY A 521 -18.95 11.94 19.34
C GLY A 521 -18.38 11.20 20.55
N VAL A 522 -18.87 10.00 20.89
CA VAL A 522 -18.41 9.18 22.03
C VAL A 522 -17.41 8.13 21.53
N ILE A 523 -16.30 7.95 22.22
CA ILE A 523 -15.38 6.84 22.03
C ILE A 523 -15.44 5.96 23.27
N GLU A 524 -15.99 4.77 23.12
CA GLU A 524 -16.12 3.77 24.18
C GLU A 524 -15.50 2.45 23.69
N ILE A 525 -14.49 1.96 24.37
CA ILE A 525 -13.74 0.76 24.02
C ILE A 525 -13.60 -0.09 25.28
N HIS A 526 -14.09 -1.33 25.21
CA HIS A 526 -13.95 -2.31 26.28
C HIS A 526 -12.88 -3.34 25.92
N ASP A 527 -11.95 -3.57 26.84
CA ASP A 527 -10.84 -4.52 26.68
C ASP A 527 -10.05 -4.28 25.37
N GLY A 528 -9.78 -3.01 25.06
CA GLY A 528 -9.01 -2.62 23.89
C GLY A 528 -7.57 -3.14 23.92
N ARG A 529 -7.05 -3.59 22.77
CA ARG A 529 -5.70 -4.11 22.60
C ARG A 529 -4.99 -3.33 21.49
N HIS A 530 -3.67 -3.26 21.57
CA HIS A 530 -2.88 -2.61 20.52
C HIS A 530 -2.64 -3.58 19.35
N PRO A 531 -3.18 -3.34 18.15
CA PRO A 531 -3.20 -4.33 17.05
C PRO A 531 -1.80 -4.81 16.64
N VAL A 532 -0.82 -3.93 16.67
CA VAL A 532 0.55 -4.27 16.25
C VAL A 532 1.33 -4.93 17.40
N VAL A 533 1.28 -4.35 18.61
CA VAL A 533 2.07 -4.84 19.74
C VAL A 533 1.66 -6.26 20.16
N GLU A 534 0.36 -6.58 20.12
CA GLU A 534 -0.13 -7.93 20.43
C GLU A 534 0.38 -8.98 19.45
N GLN A 535 0.59 -8.60 18.17
CA GLN A 535 1.12 -9.53 17.15
C GLN A 535 2.65 -9.65 17.20
N MET A 536 3.35 -8.61 17.63
CA MET A 536 4.81 -8.61 17.76
C MET A 536 5.31 -9.37 19.00
N ARG A 537 4.53 -9.38 20.09
CA ARG A 537 4.87 -10.02 21.37
C ARG A 537 4.07 -11.29 21.59
N ARG A 538 4.36 -12.33 20.85
CA ARG A 538 3.65 -13.62 20.98
C ARG A 538 3.94 -14.37 22.30
N ASP A 539 5.04 -14.04 22.95
CA ASP A 539 5.49 -14.73 24.18
C ASP A 539 4.85 -14.18 25.47
N SER A 540 4.07 -13.09 25.38
CA SER A 540 3.36 -12.52 26.53
C SER A 540 2.00 -12.03 26.13
N MET A 541 0.98 -12.31 26.94
CA MET A 541 -0.37 -11.79 26.71
C MET A 541 -0.36 -10.26 26.81
N PHE A 542 -1.04 -9.60 25.87
CA PHE A 542 -1.28 -8.15 25.94
C PHE A 542 -2.31 -7.86 27.03
N VAL A 543 -2.06 -6.84 27.86
CA VAL A 543 -3.00 -6.40 28.89
C VAL A 543 -4.03 -5.45 28.27
N PRO A 544 -5.31 -5.85 28.17
CA PRO A 544 -6.35 -5.03 27.56
C PRO A 544 -6.73 -3.84 28.46
N ASN A 545 -7.12 -2.72 27.84
CA ASN A 545 -7.51 -1.50 28.53
C ASN A 545 -8.84 -0.97 28.03
N ASP A 546 -9.63 -0.44 28.96
CA ASP A 546 -10.86 0.27 28.65
C ASP A 546 -10.57 1.74 28.33
N THR A 547 -11.42 2.33 27.49
CA THR A 547 -11.35 3.76 27.15
C THR A 547 -12.76 4.31 27.10
N TYR A 548 -12.98 5.44 27.74
CA TYR A 548 -14.20 6.20 27.59
C TYR A 548 -13.86 7.68 27.38
N MET A 549 -14.41 8.26 26.30
CA MET A 549 -14.32 9.69 26.01
C MET A 549 -15.69 10.16 25.54
N GLY A 550 -16.35 10.97 26.34
CA GLY A 550 -17.69 11.48 26.06
C GLY A 550 -17.68 12.79 25.28
N ALA A 551 -18.78 13.10 24.62
CA ALA A 551 -18.94 14.37 23.92
C ALA A 551 -19.06 15.58 24.84
N LYS A 552 -19.48 15.39 26.09
CA LYS A 552 -19.74 16.49 27.07
C LYS A 552 -18.95 16.35 28.36
N ASP A 553 -18.83 15.16 28.92
CA ASP A 553 -18.37 14.95 30.31
C ASP A 553 -17.04 14.24 30.22
N ASP A 554 -16.30 13.74 29.67
CA ASP A 554 -15.00 13.10 29.74
C ASP A 554 -14.23 13.31 28.43
N ARG A 555 -14.00 14.59 28.08
CA ARG A 555 -13.31 14.92 26.82
C ARG A 555 -11.81 14.78 26.91
N VAL A 556 -11.25 15.08 28.07
CA VAL A 556 -9.80 15.09 28.26
C VAL A 556 -9.42 14.08 29.32
N ALA A 557 -8.61 13.12 28.92
CA ALA A 557 -8.02 12.13 29.81
C ALA A 557 -6.56 12.52 30.12
N ILE A 558 -6.28 12.93 31.35
CA ILE A 558 -4.92 13.17 31.84
C ILE A 558 -4.36 11.82 32.29
N ILE A 559 -3.27 11.38 31.66
CA ILE A 559 -2.67 10.06 31.92
C ILE A 559 -1.31 10.26 32.59
N THR A 560 -1.22 9.88 33.87
CA THR A 560 0.03 9.97 34.64
C THR A 560 0.71 8.61 34.77
N GLY A 561 1.96 8.63 35.15
CA GLY A 561 2.78 7.40 35.35
C GLY A 561 4.09 7.42 34.60
N PRO A 562 5.01 6.43 34.82
CA PRO A 562 6.32 6.42 34.22
C PRO A 562 6.30 6.07 32.73
N ASN A 563 7.34 6.50 31.97
CA ASN A 563 7.39 6.33 30.52
C ASN A 563 7.39 4.87 30.03
N MET A 564 8.02 3.98 30.78
CA MET A 564 8.10 2.57 30.39
C MET A 564 6.83 1.75 30.72
N ALA A 565 5.87 2.37 31.41
CA ALA A 565 4.66 1.67 31.86
C ALA A 565 3.61 1.46 30.76
N GLY A 566 3.71 2.13 29.61
CA GLY A 566 2.87 1.90 28.43
C GLY A 566 1.86 3.01 28.11
N LYS A 567 2.01 4.25 28.64
CA LYS A 567 1.13 5.40 28.32
C LYS A 567 0.99 5.65 26.82
N SER A 568 2.12 5.85 26.14
CA SER A 568 2.14 6.14 24.70
C SER A 568 1.60 4.97 23.88
N THR A 569 1.80 3.71 24.34
CA THR A 569 1.23 2.52 23.69
C THR A 569 -0.30 2.52 23.79
N TYR A 570 -0.84 2.87 24.98
CA TYR A 570 -2.28 2.97 25.19
C TYR A 570 -2.91 4.08 24.34
N MET A 571 -2.32 5.27 24.29
CA MET A 571 -2.86 6.37 23.47
C MET A 571 -2.84 6.02 21.97
N ARG A 572 -1.75 5.40 21.48
CA ARG A 572 -1.69 4.91 20.09
C ARG A 572 -2.73 3.82 19.84
N GLN A 573 -2.94 2.90 20.79
CA GLN A 573 -4.00 1.89 20.71
C GLN A 573 -5.37 2.50 20.44
N VAL A 574 -5.75 3.54 21.18
CA VAL A 574 -7.04 4.23 21.00
C VAL A 574 -7.14 4.82 19.59
N ALA A 575 -6.12 5.56 19.13
CA ALA A 575 -6.12 6.13 17.80
C ALA A 575 -6.21 5.07 16.69
N LEU A 576 -5.47 3.96 16.83
CA LEU A 576 -5.50 2.87 15.86
C LEU A 576 -6.86 2.16 15.83
N ILE A 577 -7.51 1.99 16.98
CA ILE A 577 -8.87 1.42 17.05
C ILE A 577 -9.88 2.33 16.35
N VAL A 578 -9.82 3.65 16.61
CA VAL A 578 -10.67 4.64 15.93
C VAL A 578 -10.44 4.60 14.41
N LEU A 579 -9.21 4.60 13.98
CA LEU A 579 -8.85 4.54 12.56
C LEU A 579 -9.35 3.24 11.92
N MET A 580 -9.16 2.08 12.59
CA MET A 580 -9.64 0.78 12.11
C MET A 580 -11.16 0.77 11.98
N ALA A 581 -11.89 1.33 12.94
CA ALA A 581 -13.34 1.46 12.85
C ALA A 581 -13.76 2.28 11.62
N GLN A 582 -13.09 3.41 11.37
CA GLN A 582 -13.44 4.31 10.25
C GLN A 582 -12.96 3.84 8.87
N ILE A 583 -12.16 2.80 8.77
CA ILE A 583 -11.96 2.08 7.48
C ILE A 583 -12.98 0.95 7.26
N GLY A 584 -13.92 0.72 8.19
CA GLY A 584 -14.89 -0.37 8.15
C GLY A 584 -14.34 -1.72 8.61
N SER A 585 -13.21 -1.74 9.33
CA SER A 585 -12.61 -2.94 9.91
C SER A 585 -13.19 -3.29 11.28
N PHE A 586 -13.17 -4.57 11.64
CA PHE A 586 -13.28 -4.99 13.02
C PHE A 586 -12.08 -4.50 13.82
N VAL A 587 -12.26 -4.33 15.14
CA VAL A 587 -11.28 -3.72 16.03
C VAL A 587 -10.82 -4.66 17.14
N PRO A 588 -9.56 -4.54 17.61
CA PRO A 588 -9.01 -5.36 18.69
C PRO A 588 -9.59 -4.97 20.07
N ALA A 589 -10.83 -5.28 20.30
CA ALA A 589 -11.54 -5.02 21.53
C ALA A 589 -12.57 -6.13 21.80
N ARG A 590 -13.15 -6.16 23.02
CA ARG A 590 -14.31 -6.99 23.32
C ARG A 590 -15.60 -6.37 22.80
N ALA A 591 -15.72 -5.04 22.91
CA ALA A 591 -16.78 -4.23 22.34
C ALA A 591 -16.26 -2.82 22.10
N ALA A 592 -16.77 -2.14 21.07
CA ALA A 592 -16.42 -0.75 20.81
C ALA A 592 -17.59 0.02 20.20
N ARG A 593 -17.76 1.27 20.66
CA ARG A 593 -18.63 2.28 20.06
C ARG A 593 -17.77 3.51 19.74
N ILE A 594 -17.73 3.89 18.48
CA ILE A 594 -16.84 4.93 18.00
C ILE A 594 -17.66 6.02 17.30
N GLY A 595 -17.77 7.18 17.95
CA GLY A 595 -18.23 8.39 17.29
C GLY A 595 -17.20 8.84 16.26
N VAL A 596 -17.66 9.18 15.05
CA VAL A 596 -16.79 9.59 13.95
C VAL A 596 -15.86 10.73 14.37
N VAL A 597 -14.61 10.59 13.99
CA VAL A 597 -13.53 11.55 14.23
C VAL A 597 -13.08 12.12 12.89
N ASP A 598 -13.04 13.46 12.79
CA ASP A 598 -12.64 14.12 11.54
C ASP A 598 -11.14 14.12 11.30
N ARG A 599 -10.33 14.13 12.39
CA ARG A 599 -8.87 14.19 12.35
C ARG A 599 -8.26 13.50 13.55
N ILE A 600 -7.12 12.89 13.35
CA ILE A 600 -6.27 12.40 14.44
C ILE A 600 -4.95 13.16 14.40
N PHE A 601 -4.66 13.86 15.47
CA PHE A 601 -3.39 14.53 15.68
C PHE A 601 -2.56 13.80 16.72
N THR A 602 -1.27 13.70 16.47
CA THR A 602 -0.35 13.05 17.41
C THR A 602 0.88 13.90 17.65
N ARG A 603 1.16 14.18 18.90
CA ARG A 603 2.43 14.69 19.37
C ARG A 603 3.03 13.67 20.34
N ILE A 604 3.91 12.82 19.85
CA ILE A 604 4.50 11.70 20.60
C ILE A 604 6.02 11.78 20.43
N GLY A 605 6.73 12.15 21.51
CA GLY A 605 8.19 12.16 21.62
C GLY A 605 8.97 12.81 20.45
N ALA A 606 9.92 13.67 20.71
CA ALA A 606 10.76 14.26 19.67
C ALA A 606 11.66 13.18 19.03
N SER A 607 11.60 13.03 17.71
CA SER A 607 12.79 12.59 16.99
C SER A 607 13.66 13.84 16.79
N ASP A 608 14.87 13.84 17.31
CA ASP A 608 15.85 14.90 17.06
C ASP A 608 16.07 15.02 15.55
N ASP A 609 15.45 16.03 14.93
CA ASP A 609 15.76 16.42 13.56
C ASP A 609 16.89 17.47 13.62
N LEU A 610 18.10 17.00 13.85
CA LEU A 610 19.31 17.82 13.90
C LEU A 610 19.56 18.58 12.59
N SER A 611 18.93 18.16 11.49
CA SER A 611 19.13 18.76 10.16
C SER A 611 18.48 20.14 10.01
N ALA A 612 17.44 20.44 10.79
CA ALA A 612 16.70 21.72 10.72
C ALA A 612 17.29 22.83 11.61
N GLY A 613 18.30 22.55 12.43
CA GLY A 613 18.95 23.55 13.32
C GLY A 613 18.03 24.16 14.38
N GLN A 614 16.81 23.63 14.56
CA GLN A 614 15.84 24.10 15.56
C GLN A 614 15.99 23.31 16.86
N SER A 615 15.77 23.98 18.00
CA SER A 615 15.73 23.28 19.29
C SER A 615 14.52 22.33 19.33
N THR A 616 14.69 21.19 20.01
CA THR A 616 13.60 20.21 20.21
C THR A 616 12.35 20.84 20.80
N PHE A 617 12.51 21.84 21.68
CA PHE A 617 11.41 22.61 22.25
C PHE A 617 10.68 23.48 21.23
N MET A 618 11.41 24.11 20.28
CA MET A 618 10.78 24.93 19.24
C MET A 618 9.99 24.07 18.27
N VAL A 619 10.52 22.91 17.88
CA VAL A 619 9.79 21.91 17.06
C VAL A 619 8.51 21.47 17.77
N GLU A 620 8.61 21.14 19.07
CA GLU A 620 7.45 20.76 19.89
C GLU A 620 6.38 21.87 19.90
N MET A 621 6.76 23.10 20.15
CA MET A 621 5.82 24.23 20.20
C MET A 621 5.19 24.54 18.84
N THR A 622 5.93 24.36 17.77
CA THR A 622 5.41 24.50 16.40
C THR A 622 4.35 23.41 16.13
N GLU A 623 4.64 22.15 16.42
CA GLU A 623 3.67 21.05 16.26
C GLU A 623 2.40 21.28 17.10
N VAL A 624 2.54 21.66 18.38
CA VAL A 624 1.39 21.96 19.23
C VAL A 624 0.59 23.15 18.71
N SER A 625 1.26 24.22 18.25
CA SER A 625 0.58 25.38 17.64
C SER A 625 -0.23 24.98 16.42
N GLU A 626 0.32 24.13 15.59
CA GLU A 626 -0.37 23.61 14.38
C GLU A 626 -1.58 22.75 14.72
N ILE A 627 -1.46 21.88 15.71
CA ILE A 627 -2.57 21.07 16.21
C ILE A 627 -3.70 21.97 16.70
N LEU A 628 -3.39 22.92 17.59
CA LEU A 628 -4.41 23.81 18.18
C LEU A 628 -5.10 24.72 17.17
N LYS A 629 -4.41 25.10 16.06
CA LYS A 629 -5.01 25.89 14.98
C LYS A 629 -5.90 25.07 14.04
N SER A 630 -5.58 23.79 13.87
CA SER A 630 -6.21 22.96 12.84
C SER A 630 -7.26 21.99 13.39
N ALA A 631 -7.21 21.66 14.67
CA ALA A 631 -8.14 20.75 15.33
C ALA A 631 -9.55 21.33 15.44
N THR A 632 -10.55 20.46 15.47
CA THR A 632 -11.97 20.76 15.68
C THR A 632 -12.47 20.06 16.94
N ALA A 633 -13.70 20.30 17.33
CA ALA A 633 -14.34 19.60 18.46
C ALA A 633 -14.49 18.08 18.21
N ASP A 634 -14.52 17.66 16.93
CA ASP A 634 -14.64 16.26 16.55
C ASP A 634 -13.30 15.55 16.40
N SER A 635 -12.20 16.28 16.55
CA SER A 635 -10.84 15.73 16.42
C SER A 635 -10.44 14.91 17.65
N LEU A 636 -9.54 13.93 17.44
CA LEU A 636 -8.85 13.18 18.49
C LEU A 636 -7.40 13.64 18.59
N LEU A 637 -7.03 14.17 19.75
CA LEU A 637 -5.68 14.65 20.03
C LEU A 637 -4.93 13.67 20.93
N ILE A 638 -3.71 13.33 20.54
CA ILE A 638 -2.78 12.52 21.34
C ILE A 638 -1.56 13.37 21.63
N LEU A 639 -1.50 13.86 22.87
CA LEU A 639 -0.47 14.78 23.34
C LEU A 639 0.38 14.08 24.41
N ASP A 640 1.62 13.77 24.08
CA ASP A 640 2.54 13.04 24.97
C ASP A 640 3.68 13.95 25.42
N GLU A 641 3.77 14.17 26.72
CA GLU A 641 4.85 14.89 27.40
C GLU A 641 5.08 16.34 26.91
N ILE A 642 4.03 17.12 26.77
CA ILE A 642 4.12 18.53 26.38
C ILE A 642 4.85 19.34 27.46
N GLY A 643 5.77 20.23 27.04
CA GLY A 643 6.52 21.15 27.88
C GLY A 643 7.80 20.57 28.51
N ARG A 644 8.25 19.39 28.07
CA ARG A 644 9.44 18.71 28.61
C ARG A 644 10.76 19.38 28.20
N GLY A 645 10.78 20.10 27.09
CA GLY A 645 12.01 20.67 26.50
C GLY A 645 12.49 21.99 27.10
N THR A 646 11.87 22.50 28.20
CA THR A 646 12.19 23.78 28.85
C THR A 646 12.24 23.67 30.37
N SER A 647 12.33 24.81 31.09
CA SER A 647 12.31 24.81 32.57
C SER A 647 11.00 24.22 33.11
N THR A 648 11.06 23.58 34.27
CA THR A 648 9.90 22.87 34.85
C THR A 648 8.67 23.76 34.97
N PHE A 649 8.81 25.00 35.46
CA PHE A 649 7.68 25.91 35.65
C PHE A 649 7.10 26.43 34.32
N ASP A 650 7.95 26.77 33.34
CA ASP A 650 7.51 27.20 32.02
C ASP A 650 6.81 26.05 31.29
N GLY A 651 7.41 24.85 31.30
CA GLY A 651 6.85 23.65 30.69
C GLY A 651 5.50 23.27 31.26
N MET A 652 5.36 23.27 32.60
CA MET A 652 4.12 22.99 33.27
C MET A 652 3.04 24.07 32.96
N SER A 653 3.42 25.36 32.93
CA SER A 653 2.51 26.47 32.62
C SER A 653 1.94 26.32 31.19
N ILE A 654 2.80 26.00 30.22
CA ILE A 654 2.40 25.75 28.83
C ILE A 654 1.51 24.51 28.73
N ALA A 655 1.92 23.38 29.35
CA ALA A 655 1.14 22.15 29.35
C ALA A 655 -0.27 22.36 29.94
N ARG A 656 -0.37 23.11 31.06
CA ARG A 656 -1.64 23.47 31.66
C ARG A 656 -2.49 24.34 30.74
N ALA A 657 -1.93 25.37 30.12
CA ALA A 657 -2.64 26.27 29.22
C ALA A 657 -3.16 25.54 27.98
N VAL A 658 -2.37 24.62 27.39
CA VAL A 658 -2.78 23.75 26.27
C VAL A 658 -3.95 22.85 26.69
N LEU A 659 -3.87 22.25 27.88
CA LEU A 659 -4.90 21.35 28.38
C LEU A 659 -6.21 22.13 28.64
N GLU A 660 -6.14 23.30 29.26
CA GLU A 660 -7.30 24.19 29.46
C GLU A 660 -7.92 24.61 28.12
N TYR A 661 -7.10 24.90 27.10
CA TYR A 661 -7.58 25.24 25.76
C TYR A 661 -8.30 24.08 25.09
N CYS A 662 -7.75 22.85 25.17
CA CYS A 662 -8.36 21.65 24.63
C CYS A 662 -9.68 21.27 25.34
N ALA A 663 -9.75 21.50 26.67
CA ALA A 663 -10.91 21.13 27.46
C ALA A 663 -12.10 22.10 27.30
N ASP A 664 -11.83 23.38 26.99
CA ASP A 664 -12.86 24.42 26.90
C ASP A 664 -13.68 24.27 25.59
N PRO A 665 -14.98 23.95 25.68
CA PRO A 665 -15.84 23.80 24.49
C PRO A 665 -16.03 25.10 23.69
N LYS A 666 -15.73 26.25 24.28
CA LYS A 666 -15.82 27.56 23.61
C LYS A 666 -14.57 27.86 22.79
N LYS A 667 -13.45 27.19 23.08
CA LYS A 667 -12.18 27.35 22.38
C LYS A 667 -11.96 26.20 21.37
N LEU A 668 -11.81 24.98 21.88
CA LEU A 668 -11.59 23.81 21.06
C LEU A 668 -12.57 22.66 21.39
N GLY A 669 -12.60 22.19 22.64
CA GLY A 669 -13.49 21.10 23.06
C GLY A 669 -13.22 19.75 22.42
N ALA A 670 -11.98 19.49 22.00
CA ALA A 670 -11.59 18.26 21.31
C ALA A 670 -11.36 17.10 22.29
N LYS A 671 -11.59 15.88 21.81
CA LYS A 671 -11.23 14.65 22.54
C LYS A 671 -9.73 14.55 22.65
N THR A 672 -9.20 14.56 23.89
CA THR A 672 -7.76 14.66 24.11
C THR A 672 -7.26 13.59 25.09
N LEU A 673 -6.30 12.77 24.64
CA LEU A 673 -5.47 11.92 25.49
C LEU A 673 -4.19 12.69 25.79
N PHE A 674 -3.97 13.06 27.05
CA PHE A 674 -2.87 13.90 27.48
C PHE A 674 -1.98 13.14 28.47
N ALA A 675 -0.84 12.63 28.01
CA ALA A 675 0.12 12.00 28.91
C ALA A 675 1.12 13.03 29.45
N THR A 676 1.36 13.00 30.76
CA THR A 676 2.23 13.97 31.42
C THR A 676 2.98 13.39 32.62
N HIS A 677 4.09 14.03 32.96
CA HIS A 677 4.83 13.81 34.20
C HIS A 677 4.54 14.89 35.26
N TYR A 678 3.79 15.93 34.90
CA TYR A 678 3.41 16.97 35.80
C TYR A 678 2.20 16.52 36.63
N HIS A 679 2.47 16.02 37.84
CA HIS A 679 1.40 15.56 38.75
C HIS A 679 0.45 16.67 39.16
N GLU A 680 0.91 17.91 39.16
CA GLU A 680 0.12 19.12 39.48
C GLU A 680 -1.06 19.28 38.52
N LEU A 681 -0.98 18.79 37.31
CA LEU A 681 -2.09 18.87 36.35
C LEU A 681 -3.27 17.97 36.71
N THR A 682 -3.07 16.97 37.58
CA THR A 682 -4.20 16.13 38.08
C THR A 682 -5.23 16.90 38.87
N ALA A 683 -4.85 18.03 39.48
CA ALA A 683 -5.78 18.92 40.18
C ALA A 683 -6.85 19.54 39.27
N LEU A 684 -6.68 19.49 37.95
CA LEU A 684 -7.62 20.04 36.98
C LEU A 684 -8.92 19.25 36.87
N GLU A 685 -8.96 17.97 37.25
CA GLU A 685 -10.19 17.16 37.28
C GLU A 685 -11.30 17.80 38.12
N GLY A 686 -10.95 18.36 39.24
CA GLY A 686 -11.94 19.08 40.10
C GLY A 686 -12.21 20.52 39.68
N GLN A 687 -11.45 21.10 38.74
CA GLN A 687 -11.53 22.50 38.35
C GLN A 687 -12.15 22.70 36.96
N LEU A 688 -11.97 21.75 36.04
CA LEU A 688 -12.44 21.84 34.66
C LEU A 688 -13.45 20.76 34.36
N PRO A 689 -14.64 21.10 33.86
CA PRO A 689 -15.61 20.08 33.42
C PRO A 689 -15.05 19.32 32.21
N GLY A 690 -15.29 18.02 32.20
CA GLY A 690 -14.85 17.15 31.09
C GLY A 690 -13.38 16.70 31.14
N VAL A 691 -12.67 16.95 32.24
CA VAL A 691 -11.32 16.46 32.52
C VAL A 691 -11.37 15.31 33.51
N ARG A 692 -10.71 14.18 33.16
CA ARG A 692 -10.58 13.01 34.03
C ARG A 692 -9.12 12.58 34.15
N ASN A 693 -8.77 12.10 35.35
CA ASN A 693 -7.44 11.56 35.60
C ASN A 693 -7.42 10.05 35.45
N TYR A 694 -6.34 9.59 34.88
CA TYR A 694 -6.01 8.17 34.76
C TYR A 694 -4.55 7.95 35.11
N ASN A 695 -4.25 6.81 35.65
CA ASN A 695 -2.87 6.39 35.91
C ASN A 695 -2.65 4.94 35.48
N ILE A 696 -1.39 4.54 35.42
CA ILE A 696 -1.03 3.14 35.16
C ILE A 696 -0.91 2.41 36.47
N ALA A 697 -1.67 1.31 36.62
CA ALA A 697 -1.63 0.45 37.77
C ALA A 697 -0.25 -0.13 38.01
N VAL A 698 0.23 -0.02 39.25
CA VAL A 698 1.52 -0.47 39.70
C VAL A 698 1.34 -1.42 40.87
N ARG A 699 2.04 -2.56 40.87
CA ARG A 699 2.08 -3.48 42.01
C ARG A 699 3.45 -3.43 42.62
N THR A 700 3.51 -3.20 43.92
CA THR A 700 4.74 -3.26 44.72
C THR A 700 4.91 -4.68 45.27
N ARG A 701 6.06 -5.30 45.04
CA ARG A 701 6.43 -6.58 45.63
C ARG A 701 7.72 -6.43 46.40
N GLY A 702 7.64 -6.12 47.69
CA GLY A 702 8.79 -5.73 48.51
C GLY A 702 9.41 -4.42 48.01
N GLU A 703 10.68 -4.43 47.64
CA GLU A 703 11.40 -3.29 47.05
C GLU A 703 11.28 -3.23 45.53
N ASP A 704 10.57 -4.13 44.85
CA ASP A 704 10.44 -4.18 43.43
C ASP A 704 9.05 -3.69 42.98
N ILE A 705 9.04 -2.94 41.86
CA ILE A 705 7.83 -2.44 41.25
C ILE A 705 7.56 -3.18 39.94
N ILE A 706 6.32 -3.65 39.80
CA ILE A 706 5.82 -4.29 38.58
C ILE A 706 4.76 -3.40 37.96
N PHE A 707 5.00 -2.91 36.75
CA PHE A 707 4.02 -2.16 35.97
C PHE A 707 2.99 -3.12 35.37
N LEU A 708 1.74 -3.02 35.79
CA LEU A 708 0.67 -3.90 35.34
C LEU A 708 0.17 -3.55 33.92
N ARG A 709 0.55 -2.38 33.38
CA ARG A 709 0.13 -1.87 32.09
C ARG A 709 -1.40 -1.72 31.95
N LYS A 710 -2.11 -1.68 33.07
CA LYS A 710 -3.55 -1.43 33.14
C LYS A 710 -3.77 0.03 33.48
N ILE A 711 -4.59 0.73 32.69
CA ILE A 711 -5.04 2.09 32.96
C ILE A 711 -6.19 2.03 33.94
N ILE A 712 -6.11 2.81 35.00
CA ILE A 712 -7.13 2.90 36.04
C ILE A 712 -7.49 4.38 36.27
N SER A 713 -8.71 4.65 36.74
CA SER A 713 -9.17 5.98 37.08
C SER A 713 -8.42 6.53 38.29
N GLY A 714 -8.20 7.85 38.33
CA GLY A 714 -7.51 8.58 39.41
C GLY A 714 -6.09 9.01 39.00
N GLY A 715 -5.54 9.94 39.77
CA GLY A 715 -4.17 10.45 39.62
C GLY A 715 -3.13 9.53 40.28
N ALA A 716 -1.87 9.55 39.81
CA ALA A 716 -0.77 8.90 40.50
C ALA A 716 -0.16 9.86 41.53
N ASP A 717 -0.08 9.42 42.77
CA ASP A 717 0.43 10.26 43.87
C ASP A 717 1.96 10.26 43.99
N ARG A 718 2.68 9.37 43.27
CA ARG A 718 4.14 9.19 43.40
C ARG A 718 4.82 9.15 42.03
N SER A 719 6.02 9.70 41.98
CA SER A 719 6.92 9.53 40.84
C SER A 719 7.67 8.22 40.95
N TYR A 720 7.81 7.48 39.84
CA TYR A 720 8.52 6.19 39.82
C TYR A 720 9.87 6.26 39.06
N GLY A 721 10.42 7.47 38.89
CA GLY A 721 11.64 7.66 38.09
C GLY A 721 12.85 6.89 38.66
N ILE A 722 13.04 6.88 39.98
CA ILE A 722 14.15 6.15 40.62
C ILE A 722 13.99 4.62 40.46
N GLU A 723 12.75 4.13 40.49
CA GLU A 723 12.48 2.71 40.31
C GLU A 723 12.70 2.26 38.87
N VAL A 724 12.37 3.10 37.90
CA VAL A 724 12.72 2.88 36.50
C VAL A 724 14.24 2.86 36.30
N ALA A 725 14.97 3.77 36.96
CA ALA A 725 16.42 3.79 36.94
C ALA A 725 17.01 2.51 37.55
N LYS A 726 16.38 1.95 38.60
CA LYS A 726 16.75 0.63 39.17
C LYS A 726 16.55 -0.49 38.13
N LEU A 727 15.43 -0.53 37.44
CA LEU A 727 15.16 -1.50 36.37
C LEU A 727 16.13 -1.39 35.18
N ALA A 728 16.60 -0.15 34.91
CA ALA A 728 17.61 0.10 33.88
C ALA A 728 19.04 -0.31 34.30
N GLY A 729 19.24 -0.76 35.58
CA GLY A 729 20.50 -1.25 36.04
C GLY A 729 21.46 -0.18 36.57
N LEU A 730 20.98 0.98 37.00
CA LEU A 730 21.81 2.00 37.64
C LEU A 730 22.46 1.46 38.92
N PRO A 731 23.71 1.87 39.27
CA PRO A 731 24.40 1.42 40.47
C PRO A 731 23.59 1.75 41.74
N LYS A 732 23.54 0.80 42.69
CA LYS A 732 22.77 0.95 43.94
C LYS A 732 23.13 2.22 44.73
N GLN A 733 24.39 2.63 44.74
CA GLN A 733 24.87 3.85 45.42
C GLN A 733 24.19 5.12 44.82
N VAL A 734 24.05 5.19 43.49
CA VAL A 734 23.39 6.30 42.82
C VAL A 734 21.91 6.33 43.16
N LEU A 735 21.25 5.17 43.16
CA LEU A 735 19.82 5.03 43.48
C LEU A 735 19.53 5.44 44.96
N THR A 736 20.41 5.04 45.89
CA THR A 736 20.26 5.42 47.30
C THR A 736 20.41 6.93 47.47
N ARG A 737 21.43 7.53 46.84
CA ARG A 737 21.59 9.01 46.88
C ARG A 737 20.45 9.74 46.22
N ALA A 738 19.94 9.24 45.10
CA ALA A 738 18.78 9.85 44.40
C ALA A 738 17.53 9.84 45.30
N ARG A 739 17.28 8.77 46.08
CA ARG A 739 16.13 8.75 47.02
C ARG A 739 16.32 9.78 48.15
N HIS A 740 17.53 9.94 48.71
CA HIS A 740 17.79 10.97 49.67
C HIS A 740 17.57 12.39 49.14
N ILE A 741 18.07 12.66 47.91
CA ILE A 741 17.87 13.98 47.30
C ILE A 741 16.41 14.22 47.03
N LEU A 742 15.64 13.22 46.56
CA LEU A 742 14.21 13.36 46.33
C LEU A 742 13.49 13.74 47.63
N GLN A 743 13.85 13.09 48.74
CA GLN A 743 13.25 13.38 50.06
C GLN A 743 13.64 14.77 50.54
N GLU A 744 14.89 15.20 50.39
CA GLU A 744 15.34 16.59 50.67
C GLU A 744 14.54 17.62 49.88
N LEU A 745 14.28 17.39 48.56
CA LEU A 745 13.52 18.29 47.68
C LEU A 745 12.03 18.32 48.03
N GLU A 746 11.44 17.20 48.41
CA GLU A 746 10.02 17.11 48.82
C GLU A 746 9.80 17.82 50.15
N ASP A 747 10.75 17.74 51.09
CA ASP A 747 10.71 18.43 52.39
C ASP A 747 10.91 19.94 52.22
N GLU A 748 11.77 20.42 51.32
CA GLU A 748 11.97 21.84 51.01
C GLU A 748 10.79 22.48 50.29
N ALA A 749 10.04 21.72 49.45
CA ALA A 749 8.89 22.24 48.69
C ALA A 749 7.66 22.60 49.58
N GLY A 750 7.73 22.31 50.90
CA GLY A 750 6.72 22.76 51.86
C GLY A 750 5.29 22.27 51.58
N LYS A 751 5.15 21.10 50.92
CA LYS A 751 3.83 20.48 50.71
C LYS A 751 3.27 20.09 52.08
N PRO A 752 2.04 20.53 52.43
CA PRO A 752 1.40 20.00 53.61
C PRO A 752 1.33 18.46 53.40
N HIS A 753 1.86 17.73 54.37
CA HIS A 753 1.59 16.29 54.44
C HIS A 753 0.07 16.16 54.39
N ALA A 754 -0.46 15.67 53.29
CA ALA A 754 -1.78 15.11 53.33
C ALA A 754 -1.74 14.08 54.45
N ALA A 755 -2.62 14.22 55.43
CA ALA A 755 -2.78 13.27 56.50
C ALA A 755 -2.82 11.88 55.85
N PRO A 756 -2.26 10.84 56.47
CA PRO A 756 -2.31 9.50 55.90
C PRO A 756 -3.79 9.22 55.60
N VAL A 757 -4.14 9.31 54.37
CA VAL A 757 -5.39 8.77 53.87
C VAL A 757 -5.20 7.28 54.09
N ASP A 758 -6.05 6.72 54.93
CA ASP A 758 -6.10 5.30 55.20
C ASP A 758 -5.94 4.55 53.85
N ASP A 759 -5.07 3.60 53.85
CA ASP A 759 -4.65 2.73 52.73
C ASP A 759 -5.81 1.86 52.15
N THR A 760 -7.04 2.35 52.20
CA THR A 760 -8.26 1.59 51.89
C THR A 760 -8.73 1.75 50.45
N ASP A 761 -8.14 2.64 49.61
CA ASP A 761 -8.57 2.79 48.20
C ASP A 761 -7.53 2.39 47.13
N GLN A 762 -6.37 1.89 47.52
CA GLN A 762 -5.56 1.07 46.62
C GLN A 762 -6.13 -0.34 46.59
N VAL A 763 -7.07 -0.61 45.70
CA VAL A 763 -7.58 -1.94 45.45
C VAL A 763 -6.40 -2.80 45.01
N SER A 764 -5.81 -3.54 45.98
CA SER A 764 -4.78 -4.55 45.65
C SER A 764 -5.41 -5.59 44.72
N LEU A 765 -4.61 -6.18 43.84
CA LEU A 765 -5.11 -7.27 43.01
C LEU A 765 -5.60 -8.44 43.89
N GLU A 766 -5.09 -8.53 45.11
CA GLU A 766 -5.56 -9.43 46.16
C GLU A 766 -7.00 -9.03 46.59
N ALA A 767 -7.27 -7.77 46.84
CA ALA A 767 -8.62 -7.29 47.16
C ALA A 767 -9.61 -7.45 46.00
N LEU A 768 -9.16 -7.35 44.74
CA LEU A 768 -9.97 -7.68 43.57
C LEU A 768 -10.21 -9.18 43.41
N SER A 769 -9.21 -10.00 43.69
CA SER A 769 -9.37 -11.46 43.67
C SER A 769 -10.19 -11.93 44.88
N GLU A 770 -10.01 -11.36 46.05
CA GLU A 770 -10.85 -11.62 47.24
C GLU A 770 -12.28 -11.13 47.01
N SER A 771 -12.49 -9.96 46.43
CA SER A 771 -13.83 -9.44 46.09
C SER A 771 -14.54 -10.34 45.06
N ALA A 772 -13.83 -10.82 44.05
CA ALA A 772 -14.37 -11.73 43.03
C ALA A 772 -14.70 -13.10 43.62
N VAL A 773 -13.92 -13.60 44.60
CA VAL A 773 -14.18 -14.83 45.38
C VAL A 773 -15.39 -14.65 46.27
N ILE A 774 -15.49 -13.54 47.00
CA ILE A 774 -16.62 -13.19 47.87
C ILE A 774 -17.93 -13.07 47.06
N ASP A 775 -17.90 -12.38 45.90
CA ASP A 775 -19.08 -12.23 45.05
C ASP A 775 -19.52 -13.59 44.43
N ARG A 776 -18.58 -14.45 44.09
CA ARG A 776 -18.89 -15.79 43.60
C ARG A 776 -19.48 -16.67 44.70
N LEU A 777 -18.98 -16.54 45.92
CA LEU A 777 -19.51 -17.24 47.10
C LEU A 777 -20.94 -16.77 47.44
N ARG A 778 -21.20 -15.42 47.43
CA ARG A 778 -22.54 -14.86 47.66
C ARG A 778 -23.58 -15.29 46.63
N ARG A 779 -23.18 -15.57 45.38
CA ARG A 779 -24.07 -15.99 44.32
C ARG A 779 -24.25 -17.53 44.29
N ALA A 780 -23.46 -18.28 45.05
CA ALA A 780 -23.58 -19.72 45.08
C ALA A 780 -24.81 -20.11 45.89
N GLN A 781 -25.74 -20.85 45.27
CA GLN A 781 -26.91 -21.42 45.94
C GLN A 781 -26.51 -22.75 46.60
N VAL A 782 -25.86 -22.66 47.78
CA VAL A 782 -25.23 -23.80 48.46
C VAL A 782 -26.18 -24.97 48.69
N ASP A 783 -27.46 -24.66 48.95
CA ASP A 783 -28.50 -25.69 49.24
C ASP A 783 -28.89 -26.51 48.00
N THR A 784 -28.50 -26.13 46.81
CA THR A 784 -28.82 -26.82 45.54
C THR A 784 -27.63 -27.53 44.91
N LEU A 785 -26.39 -27.35 45.47
CA LEU A 785 -25.18 -27.98 44.96
C LEU A 785 -25.02 -29.41 45.39
N SER A 786 -24.70 -30.31 44.47
CA SER A 786 -24.28 -31.66 44.84
C SER A 786 -22.88 -31.62 45.54
N PRO A 787 -22.50 -32.64 46.31
CA PRO A 787 -21.19 -32.67 46.99
C PRO A 787 -20.00 -32.52 46.04
N LEU A 788 -20.11 -33.03 44.83
CA LEU A 788 -19.06 -32.91 43.80
C LEU A 788 -18.96 -31.48 43.24
N GLU A 789 -20.08 -30.83 43.01
CA GLU A 789 -20.14 -29.43 42.52
C GLU A 789 -19.67 -28.49 43.62
N ALA A 790 -19.98 -28.70 44.85
CA ALA A 790 -19.47 -27.94 45.98
C ALA A 790 -17.96 -28.07 46.14
N LEU A 791 -17.41 -29.26 45.94
CA LEU A 791 -15.96 -29.49 45.96
C LEU A 791 -15.24 -28.79 44.78
N ASN A 792 -15.80 -28.85 43.57
CA ASN A 792 -15.27 -28.15 42.40
C ASN A 792 -15.31 -26.64 42.59
N LEU A 793 -16.42 -26.10 43.13
CA LEU A 793 -16.50 -24.69 43.47
C LEU A 793 -15.44 -24.26 44.48
N LEU A 794 -15.18 -25.06 45.50
CA LEU A 794 -14.10 -24.79 46.46
C LEU A 794 -12.71 -24.80 45.82
N TYR A 795 -12.44 -25.71 44.88
CA TYR A 795 -11.19 -25.73 44.11
C TYR A 795 -11.06 -24.48 43.22
N GLU A 796 -12.14 -24.07 42.53
CA GLU A 796 -12.17 -22.84 41.72
C GLU A 796 -11.89 -21.59 42.57
N LEU A 797 -12.53 -21.47 43.72
CA LEU A 797 -12.37 -20.35 44.62
C LEU A 797 -10.96 -20.32 45.22
N LYS A 798 -10.41 -21.47 45.58
CA LYS A 798 -9.03 -21.59 46.09
C LYS A 798 -7.97 -21.22 45.03
N ALA A 799 -8.20 -21.61 43.77
CA ALA A 799 -7.31 -21.28 42.66
C ALA A 799 -7.31 -19.75 42.34
N LYS A 800 -8.39 -19.03 42.65
CA LYS A 800 -8.49 -17.61 42.52
C LYS A 800 -7.86 -16.80 43.66
N LEU A 801 -7.59 -17.46 44.80
CA LEU A 801 -6.91 -16.90 45.98
C LEU A 801 -5.39 -17.13 45.93
N GLN A 802 -4.88 -17.98 45.07
CA GLN A 802 -3.46 -18.25 44.81
C GLN A 802 -2.99 -17.40 43.59
#